data_ee9c4b9dd2acc93528c32fb802c5579f
#
_entry.id   ee9c4b9dd2acc93528c32fb802c5579f
#
_cell.length_a   1.000
_cell.length_b   1.000
_cell.length_c   1.000
_cell.angle_alpha   90.00
_cell.angle_beta   90.00
_cell.angle_gamma   90.00
#
_symmetry.space_group_name_H-M   'P 1'
#
loop_
_entity.id
_entity.type
_entity.pdbx_description
1 polymer ?
#
loop_
_entity_poly.entity_id
_entity_poly.type
_entity_poly.pdbx_seq_one_letter_code
_entity_poly.pdbx_strand_id
1 'polypeptide(L)'
;MPQLPEFSENDIARWYGAEKVAMANAFLAGVSQVEVRPPRIAATVKGRERQPYRVVISLDLAGNGKPRAISGCTCGDGWMCEHAAAVLLALLRHKRPAARAPARSIHRVEREVDDAQRTEATPAQVARAARRIDVDPVPLLRFATLEVYDVGRFRRYSHGERRFDCLHPVFKYGDTLVEAGDEGDLLTAGNGETVQVRRRRASEAALLRTLSDAGVELVPPNTLFAVRHRPKYLWGLESPAHWPRFMSEHLPALRAAGWRVEIPPDFRHLVVDVESWEAEIGEDAGGWFNLDMGVVVAGQRLPLAPLLYELFRTDARWLDAAQLRQLPDQAPVILATPAGVRLRVPAARIKPLALTLIDLFDAPPGQGPLRLSRLDAPRLARLIDMQRWQFKGADAVANLARALQHGAGIQPAAPPAGLALTLRPYQLEGLAWLQYLREHGLAGILADDMGLGKTAQALAHLLLEKESGRMDRPCLVVLPTSLIFNWKREVERFAPTLKVLSLHGKERGERFAAIAEHDVVLTTYPLLWRDAAQLAAWEYHLLILDEAQMVKNVASQSAQVVRRLSARHRLCLTGTPLENHLGELWAQFDFLLPGFLGEARAFTKTWRTPIEKQGNGLRRDLLAARVRPFILRRRKEDVAKELPPKTLIVRSVELDGGQRDLYETVRSAMDAKVREAIADKGFARSHIVILDALLKLRQVCCDPRLVKLESAKKVQERAKLDLLMDMLPELVDEGRRVLLFSQFTSMLALIEEELVARELGYVKLTGDTQDREGVIRRFQEEDVPIFLISLKAGGVGLNLTAADTVIHYDPWWNPAVENQATDRAHRIGQKKKVFVYKLVVAGSIEEKILALQEKKAELAAGVLSEDAGALSKFGESDIRALLAPLPAGKG
;
A
#
# COMPACT_ATOMS: atom_id res chain seq x y z
N MET A 1 -52.16 -29.19 -22.76
CA MET A 1 -51.43 -27.89 -22.45
C MET A 1 -50.55 -28.11 -21.25
N PRO A 2 -49.30 -27.74 -21.27
CA PRO A 2 -48.45 -27.87 -20.08
C PRO A 2 -49.04 -27.06 -18.96
N GLN A 3 -49.29 -27.69 -17.81
CA GLN A 3 -49.76 -27.01 -16.59
C GLN A 3 -48.55 -26.51 -15.81
N LEU A 4 -48.72 -25.40 -15.07
CA LEU A 4 -47.69 -24.94 -14.12
C LEU A 4 -47.51 -26.02 -13.04
N PRO A 5 -46.27 -26.28 -12.59
CA PRO A 5 -46.02 -27.12 -11.43
C PRO A 5 -46.82 -26.61 -10.22
N GLU A 6 -47.37 -27.53 -9.41
CA GLU A 6 -48.01 -27.16 -8.15
C GLU A 6 -46.97 -26.71 -7.14
N PHE A 7 -47.24 -25.61 -6.44
CA PHE A 7 -46.37 -25.04 -5.40
C PHE A 7 -47.20 -24.50 -4.24
N SER A 8 -46.61 -24.40 -3.08
CA SER A 8 -47.21 -23.97 -1.84
C SER A 8 -46.54 -22.66 -1.31
N GLU A 9 -47.15 -22.04 -0.31
CA GLU A 9 -46.54 -20.92 0.41
C GLU A 9 -45.17 -21.29 1.03
N ASN A 10 -45.03 -22.53 1.50
CA ASN A 10 -43.74 -23.04 2.01
C ASN A 10 -42.66 -23.14 0.92
N ASP A 11 -43.08 -23.42 -0.33
CA ASP A 11 -42.13 -23.41 -1.44
C ASP A 11 -41.68 -21.98 -1.76
N ILE A 12 -42.61 -21.01 -1.73
CA ILE A 12 -42.29 -19.59 -1.92
C ILE A 12 -41.32 -19.13 -0.80
N ALA A 13 -41.57 -19.50 0.47
CA ALA A 13 -40.72 -19.14 1.60
C ALA A 13 -39.32 -19.77 1.48
N ARG A 14 -39.24 -21.00 0.90
CA ARG A 14 -37.91 -21.64 0.64
C ARG A 14 -37.17 -20.96 -0.49
N TRP A 15 -37.85 -20.45 -1.53
CA TRP A 15 -37.19 -19.80 -2.68
C TRP A 15 -36.76 -18.36 -2.37
N TYR A 16 -37.62 -17.59 -1.68
CA TYR A 16 -37.43 -16.16 -1.47
C TYR A 16 -36.92 -15.78 -0.08
N GLY A 17 -37.02 -16.68 0.90
CA GLY A 17 -36.76 -16.41 2.32
C GLY A 17 -38.02 -15.87 3.04
N ALA A 18 -38.15 -16.21 4.33
CA ALA A 18 -39.35 -15.88 5.11
C ALA A 18 -39.55 -14.35 5.26
N GLU A 19 -38.48 -13.57 5.37
CA GLU A 19 -38.49 -12.13 5.48
C GLU A 19 -39.08 -11.45 4.22
N LYS A 20 -38.62 -11.85 3.04
CA LYS A 20 -39.12 -11.31 1.76
C LYS A 20 -40.57 -11.71 1.49
N VAL A 21 -40.99 -12.89 1.93
CA VAL A 21 -42.39 -13.34 1.85
C VAL A 21 -43.29 -12.51 2.78
N ALA A 22 -42.81 -12.16 3.96
CA ALA A 22 -43.53 -11.24 4.86
C ALA A 22 -43.71 -9.85 4.25
N MET A 23 -42.64 -9.31 3.64
CA MET A 23 -42.69 -8.03 2.92
C MET A 23 -43.57 -8.07 1.67
N ALA A 24 -43.65 -9.20 0.96
CA ALA A 24 -44.46 -9.41 -0.24
C ALA A 24 -45.93 -9.18 0.01
N ASN A 25 -46.45 -9.44 1.24
CA ASN A 25 -47.86 -9.22 1.57
C ASN A 25 -48.30 -7.75 1.39
N ALA A 26 -47.40 -6.80 1.56
CA ALA A 26 -47.70 -5.36 1.36
C ALA A 26 -47.93 -5.02 -0.13
N PHE A 27 -47.43 -5.82 -1.06
CA PHE A 27 -47.53 -5.59 -2.50
C PHE A 27 -48.65 -6.40 -3.18
N LEU A 28 -49.37 -7.27 -2.47
CA LEU A 28 -50.41 -8.14 -3.05
C LEU A 28 -51.52 -7.37 -3.75
N ALA A 29 -51.97 -6.27 -3.17
CA ALA A 29 -53.01 -5.42 -3.73
C ALA A 29 -52.57 -4.67 -5.00
N GLY A 30 -51.22 -4.56 -5.19
CA GLY A 30 -50.59 -3.89 -6.34
C GLY A 30 -50.31 -4.81 -7.50
N VAL A 31 -50.54 -6.13 -7.39
CA VAL A 31 -50.32 -7.10 -8.47
C VAL A 31 -51.43 -6.99 -9.51
N SER A 32 -51.02 -6.78 -10.75
CA SER A 32 -51.97 -6.62 -11.89
C SER A 32 -51.36 -7.19 -13.18
N GLN A 33 -52.19 -7.30 -14.22
CA GLN A 33 -51.77 -7.79 -15.55
C GLN A 33 -51.04 -9.15 -15.49
N VAL A 34 -51.58 -10.12 -14.71
CA VAL A 34 -50.98 -11.43 -14.53
C VAL A 34 -51.30 -12.29 -15.75
N GLU A 35 -50.26 -12.56 -16.55
CA GLU A 35 -50.32 -13.50 -17.67
C GLU A 35 -49.58 -14.81 -17.30
N VAL A 36 -50.27 -15.92 -17.43
CA VAL A 36 -49.72 -17.24 -17.17
C VAL A 36 -49.60 -18.03 -18.49
N ARG A 37 -48.36 -18.21 -18.93
CA ARG A 37 -48.01 -19.05 -20.09
C ARG A 37 -46.96 -20.07 -19.65
N PRO A 38 -47.39 -21.29 -19.24
CA PRO A 38 -46.44 -22.24 -18.67
C PRO A 38 -45.23 -22.49 -19.58
N PRO A 39 -44.01 -22.53 -19.07
CA PRO A 39 -43.63 -22.46 -17.64
C PRO A 39 -43.51 -21.02 -17.07
N ARG A 40 -43.94 -19.99 -17.79
CA ARG A 40 -43.71 -18.57 -17.42
C ARG A 40 -44.96 -17.89 -16.89
N ILE A 41 -44.74 -16.97 -15.96
CA ILE A 41 -45.69 -16.04 -15.36
C ILE A 41 -45.12 -14.65 -15.54
N ALA A 42 -45.89 -13.74 -16.14
CA ALA A 42 -45.56 -12.32 -16.22
C ALA A 42 -46.62 -11.50 -15.47
N ALA A 43 -46.21 -10.47 -14.75
CA ALA A 43 -47.12 -9.60 -14.01
C ALA A 43 -46.49 -8.19 -13.83
N THR A 44 -47.37 -7.21 -13.51
CA THR A 44 -46.92 -5.90 -13.03
C THR A 44 -47.30 -5.74 -11.57
N VAL A 45 -46.39 -5.14 -10.78
CA VAL A 45 -46.55 -4.90 -9.34
C VAL A 45 -46.37 -3.42 -9.07
N LYS A 46 -47.38 -2.75 -8.52
CA LYS A 46 -47.30 -1.36 -8.10
C LYS A 46 -46.44 -1.26 -6.82
N GLY A 47 -45.26 -0.65 -6.94
CA GLY A 47 -44.33 -0.43 -5.86
C GLY A 47 -44.33 1.01 -5.34
N ARG A 48 -43.20 1.43 -4.75
CA ARG A 48 -43.00 2.79 -4.22
C ARG A 48 -42.68 3.82 -5.32
N GLU A 49 -42.32 3.40 -6.51
CA GLU A 49 -41.99 4.27 -7.65
C GLU A 49 -43.23 4.62 -8.48
N ARG A 50 -43.11 5.69 -9.28
CA ARG A 50 -44.22 6.17 -10.15
C ARG A 50 -44.59 5.17 -11.25
N GLN A 51 -43.66 4.30 -11.67
CA GLN A 51 -43.91 3.25 -12.65
C GLN A 51 -44.03 1.86 -11.98
N PRO A 52 -45.01 1.03 -12.34
CA PRO A 52 -45.14 -0.32 -11.77
C PRO A 52 -43.98 -1.22 -12.22
N TYR A 53 -43.48 -2.04 -11.32
CA TYR A 53 -42.44 -3.02 -11.61
C TYR A 53 -42.97 -4.16 -12.49
N ARG A 54 -42.19 -4.57 -13.49
CA ARG A 54 -42.48 -5.74 -14.30
C ARG A 54 -41.77 -6.94 -13.69
N VAL A 55 -42.57 -8.02 -13.47
CA VAL A 55 -42.08 -9.28 -12.88
C VAL A 55 -42.29 -10.40 -13.88
N VAL A 56 -41.26 -11.19 -14.07
CA VAL A 56 -41.32 -12.43 -14.88
C VAL A 56 -40.77 -13.58 -14.02
N ILE A 57 -41.54 -14.67 -13.93
CA ILE A 57 -41.20 -15.84 -13.14
C ILE A 57 -41.25 -17.07 -14.04
N SER A 58 -40.25 -17.92 -14.03
CA SER A 58 -40.26 -19.25 -14.64
C SER A 58 -40.40 -20.30 -13.55
N LEU A 59 -41.36 -21.18 -13.67
CA LEU A 59 -41.61 -22.29 -12.75
C LEU A 59 -41.35 -23.61 -13.47
N ASP A 60 -40.27 -24.29 -13.05
CA ASP A 60 -39.86 -25.59 -13.63
C ASP A 60 -39.78 -26.66 -12.54
N LEU A 61 -39.74 -27.93 -12.94
CA LEU A 61 -39.41 -29.03 -12.03
C LEU A 61 -37.90 -29.26 -12.04
N ALA A 62 -37.28 -29.19 -10.87
CA ALA A 62 -35.90 -29.59 -10.71
C ALA A 62 -35.71 -31.10 -10.93
N GLY A 63 -34.48 -31.56 -11.17
CA GLY A 63 -34.16 -32.97 -11.43
C GLY A 63 -34.58 -33.95 -10.30
N ASN A 64 -34.99 -33.45 -9.14
CA ASN A 64 -35.57 -34.21 -8.03
C ASN A 64 -37.10 -34.15 -7.97
N GLY A 65 -37.74 -33.70 -9.02
CA GLY A 65 -39.20 -33.60 -9.14
C GLY A 65 -39.87 -32.48 -8.30
N LYS A 66 -39.10 -31.67 -7.60
CA LYS A 66 -39.63 -30.53 -6.79
C LYS A 66 -39.74 -29.26 -7.63
N PRO A 67 -40.77 -28.43 -7.41
CA PRO A 67 -40.92 -27.18 -8.13
C PRO A 67 -39.77 -26.19 -7.73
N ARG A 68 -39.29 -25.46 -8.75
CA ARG A 68 -38.28 -24.43 -8.63
C ARG A 68 -38.74 -23.16 -9.36
N ALA A 69 -38.62 -22.01 -8.68
CA ALA A 69 -38.92 -20.70 -9.27
C ALA A 69 -37.60 -19.94 -9.56
N ILE A 70 -37.57 -19.29 -10.72
CA ILE A 70 -36.56 -18.35 -11.13
C ILE A 70 -37.31 -17.07 -11.51
N SER A 71 -37.00 -15.93 -10.86
CA SER A 71 -37.72 -14.69 -11.13
C SER A 71 -36.79 -13.54 -11.46
N GLY A 72 -37.23 -12.61 -12.31
CA GLY A 72 -36.61 -11.33 -12.59
C GLY A 72 -37.64 -10.21 -12.38
N CYS A 73 -37.20 -9.10 -11.81
CA CYS A 73 -38.02 -7.94 -11.54
C CYS A 73 -37.27 -6.65 -11.94
N THR A 74 -37.99 -5.61 -12.39
CA THR A 74 -37.39 -4.33 -12.72
C THR A 74 -37.12 -3.42 -11.50
N CYS A 75 -37.34 -3.94 -10.27
CA CYS A 75 -36.87 -3.28 -9.03
C CYS A 75 -35.34 -3.38 -8.92
N GLY A 76 -34.71 -2.49 -8.20
CA GLY A 76 -33.24 -2.44 -8.06
C GLY A 76 -32.58 -3.72 -7.50
N ASP A 77 -33.33 -4.59 -6.80
CA ASP A 77 -32.86 -5.86 -6.22
C ASP A 77 -32.79 -7.04 -7.21
N GLY A 78 -33.28 -6.87 -8.41
CA GLY A 78 -33.13 -7.74 -9.61
C GLY A 78 -33.63 -9.16 -9.52
N TRP A 79 -33.12 -10.02 -8.64
CA TRP A 79 -33.41 -11.44 -8.56
C TRP A 79 -34.02 -11.83 -7.21
N MET A 80 -35.11 -12.67 -7.26
CA MET A 80 -35.72 -13.22 -6.04
C MET A 80 -36.15 -12.14 -5.01
N CYS A 81 -36.79 -11.07 -5.49
CA CYS A 81 -37.26 -9.96 -4.66
C CYS A 81 -38.68 -10.20 -4.10
N GLU A 82 -39.13 -9.34 -3.17
CA GLU A 82 -40.48 -9.35 -2.57
C GLU A 82 -41.62 -9.15 -3.59
N HIS A 83 -41.36 -8.42 -4.68
CA HIS A 83 -42.36 -8.21 -5.75
C HIS A 83 -42.64 -9.51 -6.50
N ALA A 84 -41.63 -10.33 -6.75
CA ALA A 84 -41.83 -11.64 -7.38
C ALA A 84 -42.52 -12.64 -6.43
N ALA A 85 -42.17 -12.60 -5.14
CA ALA A 85 -42.91 -13.38 -4.13
C ALA A 85 -44.37 -12.97 -4.04
N ALA A 86 -44.71 -11.67 -4.16
CA ALA A 86 -46.07 -11.15 -4.17
C ALA A 86 -46.90 -11.69 -5.36
N VAL A 87 -46.29 -11.82 -6.55
CA VAL A 87 -47.00 -12.40 -7.73
C VAL A 87 -47.35 -13.87 -7.50
N LEU A 88 -46.46 -14.68 -6.92
CA LEU A 88 -46.72 -16.08 -6.62
C LEU A 88 -47.76 -16.24 -5.51
N LEU A 89 -47.71 -15.43 -4.46
CA LEU A 89 -48.72 -15.40 -3.40
C LEU A 89 -50.12 -15.00 -3.95
N ALA A 90 -50.15 -14.01 -4.84
CA ALA A 90 -51.41 -13.60 -5.48
C ALA A 90 -52.01 -14.74 -6.30
N LEU A 91 -51.18 -15.48 -7.06
CA LEU A 91 -51.63 -16.64 -7.83
C LEU A 91 -52.19 -17.79 -6.96
N LEU A 92 -51.57 -18.06 -5.80
CA LEU A 92 -52.09 -19.08 -4.85
C LEU A 92 -53.45 -18.67 -4.27
N ARG A 93 -53.66 -17.39 -3.99
CA ARG A 93 -54.90 -16.87 -3.45
C ARG A 93 -56.06 -16.88 -4.50
N HIS A 94 -55.72 -16.66 -5.78
CA HIS A 94 -56.73 -16.73 -6.86
C HIS A 94 -57.13 -18.18 -7.23
N LYS A 95 -56.39 -19.20 -6.81
CA LYS A 95 -56.73 -20.62 -7.03
C LYS A 95 -57.79 -21.19 -6.04
N ARG A 96 -58.25 -20.40 -5.05
CA ARG A 96 -59.37 -20.77 -4.17
C ARG A 96 -60.68 -20.34 -4.82
N PRO A 97 -61.67 -21.22 -5.05
CA PRO A 97 -62.92 -20.86 -5.68
C PRO A 97 -63.79 -19.99 -4.72
N ALA A 98 -63.98 -18.74 -5.10
CA ALA A 98 -64.98 -17.88 -4.48
C ALA A 98 -66.19 -17.82 -5.42
N ALA A 99 -67.41 -17.87 -4.83
CA ALA A 99 -68.73 -17.97 -5.42
C ALA A 99 -69.07 -16.88 -6.44
N ARG A 100 -69.91 -17.25 -7.38
CA ARG A 100 -70.52 -16.46 -8.46
C ARG A 100 -71.12 -15.14 -8.03
N ALA A 101 -70.86 -14.11 -8.83
CA ALA A 101 -71.79 -12.99 -9.10
C ALA A 101 -71.47 -12.43 -10.51
N PRO A 102 -72.39 -11.81 -11.21
CA PRO A 102 -72.64 -12.03 -12.60
C PRO A 102 -71.99 -11.06 -13.57
N ALA A 103 -71.91 -11.54 -14.84
CA ALA A 103 -71.40 -10.84 -15.99
C ALA A 103 -72.06 -9.49 -16.27
N ARG A 104 -71.20 -8.48 -16.53
CA ARG A 104 -71.63 -7.31 -17.32
C ARG A 104 -70.85 -7.29 -18.62
N SER A 105 -71.57 -7.44 -19.73
CA SER A 105 -71.16 -7.28 -21.10
C SER A 105 -70.54 -5.89 -21.33
N ILE A 106 -69.41 -5.84 -21.98
CA ILE A 106 -68.90 -4.62 -22.59
C ILE A 106 -68.88 -4.86 -24.10
N HIS A 107 -69.60 -4.00 -24.75
CA HIS A 107 -69.78 -3.97 -26.20
C HIS A 107 -68.46 -3.92 -26.99
N ARG A 108 -68.48 -4.81 -27.98
CA ARG A 108 -67.54 -4.83 -29.11
C ARG A 108 -67.94 -3.67 -30.05
N VAL A 109 -67.06 -2.67 -30.18
CA VAL A 109 -67.20 -1.70 -31.24
C VAL A 109 -66.39 -2.22 -32.41
N GLU A 110 -67.07 -2.79 -33.36
CA GLU A 110 -66.59 -3.09 -34.70
C GLU A 110 -66.47 -1.77 -35.43
N ARG A 111 -65.30 -1.41 -35.88
CA ARG A 111 -65.10 -0.43 -36.96
C ARG A 111 -64.98 -1.21 -38.23
N GLU A 112 -65.97 -1.13 -39.06
CA GLU A 112 -65.91 -1.44 -40.48
C GLU A 112 -64.80 -0.54 -41.11
N VAL A 113 -63.79 -1.15 -41.65
CA VAL A 113 -62.82 -0.54 -42.56
C VAL A 113 -63.17 -1.10 -43.95
N ASP A 114 -63.55 -0.19 -44.78
CA ASP A 114 -63.86 -0.39 -46.17
C ASP A 114 -62.84 -1.30 -46.88
N ASP A 115 -63.34 -2.41 -47.43
CA ASP A 115 -62.58 -3.30 -48.27
C ASP A 115 -62.51 -2.73 -49.70
N ALA A 116 -61.53 -1.80 -49.90
CA ALA A 116 -61.17 -1.39 -51.25
C ALA A 116 -60.26 -2.46 -51.83
N GLN A 117 -60.76 -3.21 -52.70
CA GLN A 117 -60.16 -4.25 -53.55
C GLN A 117 -58.71 -3.87 -53.93
N ARG A 118 -57.71 -4.36 -53.17
CA ARG A 118 -56.38 -4.59 -53.67
C ARG A 118 -56.24 -6.00 -54.16
N THR A 119 -56.31 -6.17 -55.50
CA THR A 119 -55.86 -7.36 -56.19
C THR A 119 -54.41 -7.62 -55.82
N GLU A 120 -54.16 -8.51 -54.85
CA GLU A 120 -52.81 -9.02 -54.57
C GLU A 120 -52.30 -9.75 -55.82
N ALA A 121 -51.31 -9.13 -56.45
CA ALA A 121 -50.58 -9.79 -57.57
C ALA A 121 -49.92 -11.10 -57.03
N THR A 122 -50.18 -12.22 -57.74
CA THR A 122 -49.54 -13.49 -57.35
C THR A 122 -48.01 -13.38 -57.34
N PRO A 123 -47.29 -14.14 -56.50
CA PRO A 123 -45.83 -14.11 -56.42
C PRO A 123 -45.15 -14.22 -57.82
N ALA A 124 -45.72 -14.88 -58.74
CA ALA A 124 -45.24 -14.98 -60.12
C ALA A 124 -45.42 -13.70 -60.94
N GLN A 125 -46.47 -12.90 -60.66
CA GLN A 125 -46.70 -11.57 -61.32
C GLN A 125 -45.79 -10.50 -60.76
N VAL A 126 -45.53 -10.51 -59.43
CA VAL A 126 -44.56 -9.63 -58.76
C VAL A 126 -43.16 -9.93 -59.28
N ALA A 127 -42.79 -11.19 -59.48
CA ALA A 127 -41.46 -11.55 -60.00
C ALA A 127 -41.24 -11.11 -61.47
N ARG A 128 -42.32 -11.01 -62.29
CA ARG A 128 -42.21 -10.52 -63.68
C ARG A 128 -42.07 -9.01 -63.79
N ALA A 129 -42.53 -8.27 -62.82
CA ALA A 129 -42.42 -6.81 -62.76
C ALA A 129 -41.20 -6.26 -62.00
N ALA A 130 -40.50 -7.16 -61.29
CA ALA A 130 -39.34 -6.75 -60.47
C ALA A 130 -38.13 -6.42 -61.34
N ARG A 131 -37.47 -5.31 -61.03
CA ARG A 131 -36.17 -4.94 -61.61
C ARG A 131 -35.14 -6.05 -61.29
N ARG A 132 -34.45 -6.59 -62.26
CA ARG A 132 -33.41 -7.60 -62.08
C ARG A 132 -32.04 -6.99 -61.84
N ILE A 133 -31.35 -7.46 -60.80
CA ILE A 133 -29.99 -7.07 -60.45
C ILE A 133 -29.07 -8.32 -60.62
N ASP A 134 -28.12 -8.23 -61.56
CA ASP A 134 -27.12 -9.28 -61.82
C ASP A 134 -25.73 -8.66 -61.77
N VAL A 135 -25.23 -8.47 -60.58
CA VAL A 135 -23.89 -7.96 -60.24
C VAL A 135 -23.27 -8.83 -59.17
N ASP A 136 -21.95 -8.79 -59.05
CA ASP A 136 -21.25 -9.49 -57.98
C ASP A 136 -21.47 -8.82 -56.62
N PRO A 137 -21.58 -9.56 -55.53
CA PRO A 137 -21.80 -9.05 -54.21
C PRO A 137 -20.57 -8.31 -53.66
N VAL A 138 -20.77 -7.14 -53.09
CA VAL A 138 -19.80 -6.48 -52.28
C VAL A 138 -20.08 -6.84 -50.80
N PRO A 139 -19.19 -7.60 -50.15
CA PRO A 139 -19.39 -7.99 -48.76
C PRO A 139 -19.18 -6.81 -47.83
N LEU A 140 -20.12 -6.58 -46.92
CA LEU A 140 -20.15 -5.51 -45.97
C LEU A 140 -20.31 -6.10 -44.59
N LEU A 141 -19.39 -5.74 -43.68
CA LEU A 141 -19.40 -6.18 -42.29
C LEU A 141 -19.69 -4.98 -41.36
N ARG A 142 -20.87 -4.97 -40.77
CA ARG A 142 -21.33 -3.94 -39.85
C ARG A 142 -21.14 -4.38 -38.41
N PHE A 143 -20.59 -3.52 -37.58
CA PHE A 143 -20.45 -3.75 -36.17
C PHE A 143 -21.58 -3.06 -35.40
N ALA A 144 -22.05 -3.68 -34.33
CA ALA A 144 -23.04 -3.08 -33.46
C ALA A 144 -22.91 -3.60 -32.02
N THR A 145 -23.34 -2.76 -31.08
CA THR A 145 -23.51 -3.14 -29.67
C THR A 145 -25.00 -3.09 -29.34
N LEU A 146 -25.59 -4.23 -29.00
CA LEU A 146 -27.02 -4.35 -28.67
C LEU A 146 -27.19 -4.36 -27.13
N GLU A 147 -28.23 -3.67 -26.66
CA GLU A 147 -28.69 -3.87 -25.29
C GLU A 147 -29.48 -5.18 -25.20
N VAL A 148 -29.11 -6.04 -24.26
CA VAL A 148 -29.69 -7.40 -24.14
C VAL A 148 -30.11 -7.69 -22.70
N TYR A 149 -31.18 -8.52 -22.55
CA TYR A 149 -31.62 -8.99 -21.25
C TYR A 149 -31.00 -10.33 -20.87
N ASP A 150 -30.78 -11.21 -21.84
CA ASP A 150 -30.23 -12.56 -21.65
C ASP A 150 -29.39 -12.95 -22.88
N VAL A 151 -28.25 -13.56 -22.63
CA VAL A 151 -27.31 -14.01 -23.66
C VAL A 151 -27.26 -15.53 -23.80
N GLY A 152 -28.12 -16.28 -23.13
CA GLY A 152 -28.26 -17.75 -23.26
C GLY A 152 -26.93 -18.50 -23.14
N ARG A 153 -26.53 -19.27 -24.18
CA ARG A 153 -25.22 -19.98 -24.20
C ARG A 153 -24.02 -19.05 -24.20
N PHE A 154 -24.17 -17.80 -24.59
CA PHE A 154 -23.17 -16.75 -24.50
C PHE A 154 -23.06 -16.17 -23.09
N ARG A 155 -23.35 -16.92 -22.03
CA ARG A 155 -23.31 -16.53 -20.62
C ARG A 155 -21.97 -15.94 -20.16
N ARG A 156 -20.87 -16.17 -20.88
CA ARG A 156 -19.59 -15.54 -20.60
C ARG A 156 -19.62 -14.00 -20.76
N TYR A 157 -20.66 -13.46 -21.42
CA TYR A 157 -20.97 -12.03 -21.47
C TYR A 157 -21.76 -11.54 -20.23
N SER A 158 -22.26 -12.44 -19.38
CA SER A 158 -23.28 -12.14 -18.39
C SER A 158 -22.81 -11.71 -16.99
N HIS A 159 -21.56 -11.37 -16.80
CA HIS A 159 -21.12 -10.79 -15.52
C HIS A 159 -21.57 -9.33 -15.36
N GLY A 160 -22.91 -9.11 -15.39
CA GLY A 160 -23.52 -7.80 -15.20
C GLY A 160 -23.59 -6.92 -16.45
N GLU A 161 -23.08 -7.36 -17.61
CA GLU A 161 -23.17 -6.60 -18.84
C GLU A 161 -24.52 -6.83 -19.54
N ARG A 162 -25.28 -5.75 -19.68
CA ARG A 162 -26.55 -5.70 -20.45
C ARG A 162 -26.33 -5.40 -21.93
N ARG A 163 -25.13 -5.62 -22.45
CA ARG A 163 -24.71 -5.28 -23.80
C ARG A 163 -24.04 -6.47 -24.47
N PHE A 164 -24.43 -6.71 -25.74
CA PHE A 164 -23.86 -7.75 -26.59
C PHE A 164 -23.25 -7.10 -27.82
N ASP A 165 -21.97 -7.33 -28.04
CA ASP A 165 -21.27 -6.86 -29.21
C ASP A 165 -21.40 -7.88 -30.33
N CYS A 166 -21.78 -7.43 -31.52
CA CYS A 166 -22.11 -8.30 -32.64
C CYS A 166 -21.66 -7.74 -34.00
N LEU A 167 -21.65 -8.63 -34.95
CA LEU A 167 -21.39 -8.40 -36.35
C LEU A 167 -22.67 -8.65 -37.15
N HIS A 168 -22.88 -7.85 -38.17
CA HIS A 168 -23.96 -8.00 -39.09
C HIS A 168 -23.39 -8.04 -40.52
N PRO A 169 -23.07 -9.24 -41.07
CA PRO A 169 -22.58 -9.37 -42.43
C PRO A 169 -23.73 -9.19 -43.39
N VAL A 170 -23.53 -8.36 -44.41
CA VAL A 170 -24.50 -8.01 -45.44
C VAL A 170 -23.80 -8.07 -46.80
N PHE A 171 -24.51 -8.51 -47.81
CA PHE A 171 -24.04 -8.50 -49.20
C PHE A 171 -24.73 -7.41 -49.99
N LYS A 172 -23.98 -6.46 -50.56
CA LYS A 172 -24.51 -5.38 -51.34
C LYS A 172 -24.49 -5.76 -52.83
N TYR A 173 -25.66 -5.84 -53.46
CA TYR A 173 -25.87 -6.06 -54.88
C TYR A 173 -26.38 -4.76 -55.51
N GLY A 174 -25.52 -3.99 -56.14
CA GLY A 174 -25.88 -2.64 -56.58
C GLY A 174 -26.32 -1.75 -55.41
N ASP A 175 -27.60 -1.36 -55.42
CA ASP A 175 -28.20 -0.54 -54.34
C ASP A 175 -28.96 -1.37 -53.28
N THR A 176 -29.06 -2.70 -53.47
CA THR A 176 -29.86 -3.59 -52.62
C THR A 176 -28.96 -4.30 -51.65
N LEU A 177 -29.35 -4.34 -50.38
CA LEU A 177 -28.68 -5.04 -49.29
C LEU A 177 -29.38 -6.40 -49.03
N VAL A 178 -28.57 -7.46 -48.97
CA VAL A 178 -29.04 -8.84 -48.70
C VAL A 178 -28.40 -9.25 -47.39
N GLU A 179 -29.18 -9.64 -46.40
CA GLU A 179 -28.65 -10.15 -45.14
C GLU A 179 -28.05 -11.56 -45.33
N ALA A 180 -26.94 -11.79 -44.67
CA ALA A 180 -26.32 -13.11 -44.65
C ALA A 180 -27.24 -14.09 -43.92
N GLY A 181 -27.88 -14.98 -44.64
CA GLY A 181 -28.86 -15.92 -44.10
C GLY A 181 -30.25 -15.81 -44.73
N ASP A 182 -30.53 -14.80 -45.52
CA ASP A 182 -31.74 -14.75 -46.33
C ASP A 182 -31.69 -15.80 -47.43
N GLU A 183 -32.82 -16.47 -47.66
CA GLU A 183 -32.92 -17.53 -48.69
C GLU A 183 -33.58 -17.02 -49.97
N GLY A 184 -34.28 -15.91 -49.93
CA GLY A 184 -35.03 -15.37 -51.06
C GLY A 184 -34.17 -14.62 -52.07
N ASP A 185 -34.61 -14.61 -53.35
CA ASP A 185 -34.03 -13.82 -54.42
C ASP A 185 -34.91 -12.58 -54.79
N LEU A 186 -36.11 -12.49 -54.22
CA LEU A 186 -37.00 -11.31 -54.30
C LEU A 186 -36.87 -10.47 -53.04
N LEU A 187 -36.45 -9.26 -53.15
CA LEU A 187 -36.13 -8.36 -52.05
C LEU A 187 -36.77 -6.99 -52.25
N THR A 188 -37.00 -6.27 -51.17
CA THR A 188 -37.43 -4.85 -51.23
C THR A 188 -36.18 -3.96 -51.14
N ALA A 189 -35.94 -3.16 -52.17
CA ALA A 189 -34.87 -2.18 -52.20
C ALA A 189 -35.16 -1.03 -51.20
N GLY A 190 -34.17 -0.24 -50.86
CA GLY A 190 -34.28 0.87 -49.92
C GLY A 190 -35.26 1.99 -50.32
N ASN A 191 -35.69 2.02 -51.63
CA ASN A 191 -36.72 2.90 -52.18
C ASN A 191 -38.13 2.30 -52.16
N GLY A 192 -38.32 1.11 -51.60
CA GLY A 192 -39.61 0.41 -51.55
C GLY A 192 -39.95 -0.41 -52.79
N GLU A 193 -39.11 -0.45 -53.83
CA GLU A 193 -39.30 -1.30 -55.01
C GLU A 193 -38.96 -2.76 -54.69
N THR A 194 -39.77 -3.68 -55.27
CA THR A 194 -39.42 -5.11 -55.27
C THR A 194 -38.42 -5.39 -56.39
N VAL A 195 -37.27 -5.92 -56.01
CA VAL A 195 -36.16 -6.26 -56.94
C VAL A 195 -35.89 -7.76 -56.88
N GLN A 196 -35.56 -8.37 -58.05
CA GLN A 196 -35.08 -9.73 -58.15
C GLN A 196 -33.54 -9.73 -58.27
N VAL A 197 -32.84 -10.21 -57.21
CA VAL A 197 -31.37 -10.28 -57.16
C VAL A 197 -30.94 -11.69 -57.59
N ARG A 198 -30.06 -11.78 -58.59
CA ARG A 198 -29.38 -13.00 -58.95
C ARG A 198 -28.23 -13.24 -58.00
N ARG A 199 -28.50 -13.94 -56.92
CA ARG A 199 -27.49 -14.15 -55.86
C ARG A 199 -26.33 -15.05 -56.29
N ARG A 200 -25.12 -14.71 -55.87
CA ARG A 200 -23.87 -15.50 -56.02
C ARG A 200 -23.65 -16.35 -54.76
N ARG A 201 -24.55 -17.26 -54.43
CA ARG A 201 -24.56 -18.02 -53.17
C ARG A 201 -23.25 -18.75 -52.87
N ALA A 202 -22.53 -19.24 -53.87
CA ALA A 202 -21.21 -19.86 -53.68
C ALA A 202 -20.14 -18.86 -53.16
N SER A 203 -20.15 -17.63 -53.72
CA SER A 203 -19.26 -16.56 -53.30
C SER A 203 -19.61 -16.04 -51.90
N GLU A 204 -20.91 -15.88 -51.61
CA GLU A 204 -21.39 -15.48 -50.29
C GLU A 204 -20.99 -16.52 -49.23
N ALA A 205 -21.16 -17.82 -49.51
CA ALA A 205 -20.79 -18.91 -48.60
C ALA A 205 -19.26 -18.97 -48.36
N ALA A 206 -18.46 -18.70 -49.41
CA ALA A 206 -17.01 -18.62 -49.26
C ALA A 206 -16.57 -17.45 -48.35
N LEU A 207 -17.22 -16.28 -48.52
CA LEU A 207 -16.97 -15.13 -47.66
C LEU A 207 -17.42 -15.37 -46.20
N LEU A 208 -18.57 -15.98 -45.99
CA LEU A 208 -19.02 -16.31 -44.61
C LEU A 208 -18.10 -17.32 -43.92
N ARG A 209 -17.46 -18.23 -44.66
CA ARG A 209 -16.45 -19.14 -44.09
C ARG A 209 -15.28 -18.36 -43.51
N THR A 210 -14.84 -17.28 -44.17
CA THR A 210 -13.75 -16.45 -43.61
C THR A 210 -14.12 -15.83 -42.25
N LEU A 211 -15.40 -15.53 -42.00
CA LEU A 211 -15.86 -15.08 -40.69
C LEU A 211 -15.85 -16.24 -39.67
N SER A 212 -16.29 -17.42 -40.07
CA SER A 212 -16.25 -18.60 -39.19
C SER A 212 -14.82 -19.00 -38.82
N ASP A 213 -13.90 -18.92 -39.78
CA ASP A 213 -12.44 -19.16 -39.54
C ASP A 213 -11.84 -18.12 -38.56
N ALA A 214 -12.41 -16.94 -38.54
CA ALA A 214 -12.05 -15.88 -37.56
C ALA A 214 -12.76 -16.03 -36.20
N GLY A 215 -13.49 -17.14 -35.97
CA GLY A 215 -14.16 -17.44 -34.72
C GLY A 215 -15.51 -16.72 -34.54
N VAL A 216 -16.08 -16.19 -35.62
CA VAL A 216 -17.39 -15.53 -35.61
C VAL A 216 -18.48 -16.57 -35.89
N GLU A 217 -19.45 -16.69 -35.00
CA GLU A 217 -20.55 -17.63 -35.11
C GLU A 217 -21.92 -16.94 -35.27
N LEU A 218 -22.83 -17.61 -35.99
CA LEU A 218 -24.22 -17.15 -36.05
C LEU A 218 -24.89 -17.33 -34.68
N VAL A 219 -25.43 -16.25 -34.14
CA VAL A 219 -26.14 -16.23 -32.85
C VAL A 219 -27.57 -16.80 -33.07
N PRO A 220 -27.91 -17.97 -32.51
CA PRO A 220 -29.22 -18.55 -32.68
C PRO A 220 -30.35 -17.62 -32.23
N PRO A 221 -31.47 -17.55 -32.93
CA PRO A 221 -32.55 -16.62 -32.65
C PRO A 221 -33.07 -16.60 -31.24
N ASN A 222 -33.08 -17.74 -30.56
CA ASN A 222 -33.68 -17.92 -29.23
C ASN A 222 -32.66 -17.75 -28.07
N THR A 223 -31.44 -17.36 -28.36
CA THR A 223 -30.37 -17.25 -27.34
C THR A 223 -30.06 -15.82 -26.90
N LEU A 224 -30.61 -14.82 -27.55
CA LEU A 224 -30.38 -13.40 -27.30
C LEU A 224 -31.71 -12.66 -27.32
N PHE A 225 -32.02 -11.95 -26.22
CA PHE A 225 -33.21 -11.10 -26.10
C PHE A 225 -32.76 -9.63 -26.06
N ALA A 226 -32.87 -8.94 -27.20
CA ALA A 226 -32.52 -7.51 -27.30
C ALA A 226 -33.65 -6.60 -26.77
N VAL A 227 -33.28 -5.47 -26.20
CA VAL A 227 -34.20 -4.44 -25.66
C VAL A 227 -34.90 -3.68 -26.79
N ARG A 228 -34.24 -3.47 -27.91
CA ARG A 228 -34.73 -2.76 -29.10
C ARG A 228 -34.30 -3.53 -30.34
N HIS A 229 -35.09 -3.40 -31.40
CA HIS A 229 -34.92 -3.99 -32.73
C HIS A 229 -33.71 -4.91 -32.92
N ARG A 230 -33.98 -6.23 -32.89
CA ARG A 230 -32.99 -7.25 -33.20
C ARG A 230 -32.93 -7.49 -34.70
N PRO A 231 -31.76 -7.38 -35.35
CA PRO A 231 -31.59 -7.91 -36.70
C PRO A 231 -31.93 -9.39 -36.81
N LYS A 232 -32.45 -9.81 -37.93
CA LYS A 232 -32.89 -11.21 -38.16
C LYS A 232 -31.72 -12.19 -38.02
N TYR A 233 -30.55 -11.81 -38.49
CA TYR A 233 -29.32 -12.59 -38.42
C TYR A 233 -28.21 -11.79 -37.71
N LEU A 234 -27.75 -12.29 -36.58
CA LEU A 234 -26.67 -11.70 -35.82
C LEU A 234 -25.50 -12.68 -35.73
N TRP A 235 -24.31 -12.18 -35.84
CA TRP A 235 -23.06 -12.91 -35.66
C TRP A 235 -22.30 -12.35 -34.49
N GLY A 236 -21.57 -13.20 -33.74
CA GLY A 236 -20.83 -12.79 -32.57
C GLY A 236 -19.68 -13.71 -32.27
N LEU A 237 -18.79 -13.26 -31.39
CA LEU A 237 -17.73 -14.09 -30.81
C LEU A 237 -18.28 -14.82 -29.58
N GLU A 238 -17.70 -15.97 -29.24
CA GLU A 238 -18.10 -16.76 -28.06
C GLU A 238 -17.96 -15.98 -26.75
N SER A 239 -17.00 -15.05 -26.65
CA SER A 239 -16.72 -14.27 -25.46
C SER A 239 -16.27 -12.85 -25.78
N PRO A 240 -16.61 -11.83 -24.94
CA PRO A 240 -16.07 -10.48 -25.04
C PRO A 240 -14.54 -10.42 -25.01
N ALA A 241 -13.90 -11.38 -24.36
CA ALA A 241 -12.44 -11.47 -24.29
C ALA A 241 -11.77 -11.73 -25.66
N HIS A 242 -12.50 -12.24 -26.64
CA HIS A 242 -11.97 -12.51 -27.99
C HIS A 242 -11.95 -11.27 -28.90
N TRP A 243 -12.71 -10.21 -28.57
CA TRP A 243 -12.79 -9.01 -29.41
C TRP A 243 -11.43 -8.31 -29.63
N PRO A 244 -10.55 -8.15 -28.62
CA PRO A 244 -9.25 -7.51 -28.86
C PRO A 244 -8.42 -8.24 -29.92
N ARG A 245 -8.38 -9.55 -29.86
CA ARG A 245 -7.68 -10.38 -30.83
C ARG A 245 -8.34 -10.31 -32.21
N PHE A 246 -9.66 -10.40 -32.27
CA PHE A 246 -10.42 -10.24 -33.50
C PHE A 246 -10.13 -8.91 -34.20
N MET A 247 -10.17 -7.79 -33.46
CA MET A 247 -9.93 -6.47 -34.01
C MET A 247 -8.47 -6.25 -34.46
N SER A 248 -7.49 -6.89 -33.81
CA SER A 248 -6.06 -6.69 -34.13
C SER A 248 -5.54 -7.66 -35.20
N GLU A 249 -6.01 -8.90 -35.22
CA GLU A 249 -5.47 -9.97 -36.10
C GLU A 249 -6.44 -10.30 -37.24
N HIS A 250 -7.72 -10.54 -36.95
CA HIS A 250 -8.67 -11.06 -37.91
C HIS A 250 -9.30 -9.98 -38.80
N LEU A 251 -9.61 -8.80 -38.24
CA LEU A 251 -10.24 -7.72 -39.00
C LEU A 251 -9.38 -7.22 -40.17
N PRO A 252 -8.03 -7.05 -40.02
CA PRO A 252 -7.18 -6.70 -41.16
C PRO A 252 -7.20 -7.78 -42.24
N ALA A 253 -7.20 -9.07 -41.86
CA ALA A 253 -7.28 -10.19 -42.81
C ALA A 253 -8.62 -10.21 -43.56
N LEU A 254 -9.74 -9.94 -42.88
CA LEU A 254 -11.04 -9.83 -43.51
C LEU A 254 -11.11 -8.66 -44.52
N ARG A 255 -10.51 -7.53 -44.19
CA ARG A 255 -10.38 -6.40 -45.15
C ARG A 255 -9.55 -6.79 -46.37
N ALA A 256 -8.45 -7.49 -46.17
CA ALA A 256 -7.63 -8.02 -47.26
C ALA A 256 -8.39 -9.07 -48.13
N ALA A 257 -9.34 -9.83 -47.53
CA ALA A 257 -10.22 -10.75 -48.20
C ALA A 257 -11.37 -10.07 -48.92
N GLY A 258 -11.44 -8.72 -48.93
CA GLY A 258 -12.43 -7.95 -49.68
C GLY A 258 -13.65 -7.45 -48.89
N TRP A 259 -13.71 -7.71 -47.59
CA TRP A 259 -14.79 -7.19 -46.74
C TRP A 259 -14.67 -5.67 -46.57
N ARG A 260 -15.73 -4.94 -46.88
CA ARG A 260 -15.90 -3.54 -46.46
C ARG A 260 -16.41 -3.53 -45.03
N VAL A 261 -15.82 -2.67 -44.20
CA VAL A 261 -16.08 -2.70 -42.76
C VAL A 261 -16.64 -1.36 -42.31
N GLU A 262 -17.81 -1.41 -41.68
CA GLU A 262 -18.47 -0.26 -41.04
C GLU A 262 -18.45 -0.45 -39.52
N ILE A 263 -17.69 0.38 -38.78
CA ILE A 263 -17.62 0.33 -37.33
C ILE A 263 -18.18 1.66 -36.79
N PRO A 264 -19.26 1.65 -36.02
CA PRO A 264 -19.77 2.87 -35.40
C PRO A 264 -18.78 3.42 -34.38
N PRO A 265 -18.71 4.74 -34.18
CA PRO A 265 -17.75 5.38 -33.28
C PRO A 265 -17.89 4.95 -31.81
N ASP A 266 -19.08 4.53 -31.41
CA ASP A 266 -19.44 4.06 -30.06
C ASP A 266 -19.24 2.55 -29.84
N PHE A 267 -18.68 1.84 -30.83
CA PHE A 267 -18.41 0.42 -30.70
C PHE A 267 -17.32 0.16 -29.65
N ARG A 268 -17.66 -0.57 -28.57
CA ARG A 268 -16.81 -0.76 -27.38
C ARG A 268 -15.41 -1.32 -27.64
N HIS A 269 -15.20 -2.02 -28.73
CA HIS A 269 -13.94 -2.67 -29.09
C HIS A 269 -13.22 -1.97 -30.23
N LEU A 270 -13.66 -0.78 -30.60
CA LEU A 270 -12.94 0.03 -31.58
C LEU A 270 -11.53 0.34 -31.01
N VAL A 271 -10.50 -0.16 -31.69
CA VAL A 271 -9.10 0.11 -31.37
C VAL A 271 -8.61 1.20 -32.32
N VAL A 272 -8.23 2.32 -31.73
CA VAL A 272 -7.72 3.50 -32.45
C VAL A 272 -6.27 3.75 -32.03
N ASP A 273 -5.42 4.11 -32.96
CA ASP A 273 -4.06 4.55 -32.68
C ASP A 273 -4.05 6.00 -32.23
N VAL A 274 -3.14 6.35 -31.35
CA VAL A 274 -2.92 7.71 -30.88
C VAL A 274 -2.17 8.50 -31.93
N GLU A 275 -2.69 9.66 -32.32
CA GLU A 275 -2.11 10.55 -33.33
C GLU A 275 -0.91 11.32 -32.77
N SER A 276 -1.07 11.92 -31.58
CA SER A 276 -0.01 12.66 -30.92
C SER A 276 -0.10 12.61 -29.41
N TRP A 277 1.01 12.93 -28.75
CA TRP A 277 1.18 12.93 -27.30
C TRP A 277 1.53 14.32 -26.84
N GLU A 278 0.83 14.81 -25.85
CA GLU A 278 1.04 16.12 -25.27
C GLU A 278 1.35 16.01 -23.80
N ALA A 279 2.37 16.73 -23.34
CA ALA A 279 2.73 16.81 -21.93
C ALA A 279 3.24 18.22 -21.61
N GLU A 280 2.74 18.76 -20.51
CA GLU A 280 3.10 20.08 -20.02
C GLU A 280 3.32 20.04 -18.51
N ILE A 281 4.33 20.75 -18.03
CA ILE A 281 4.61 20.94 -16.62
C ILE A 281 4.54 22.43 -16.33
N GLY A 282 3.55 22.83 -15.53
CA GLY A 282 3.41 24.18 -15.00
C GLY A 282 3.73 24.24 -13.52
N GLU A 283 4.17 25.38 -13.01
CA GLU A 283 4.34 25.65 -11.58
C GLU A 283 3.20 26.56 -11.10
N ASP A 284 2.53 26.18 -9.99
CA ASP A 284 1.50 27.02 -9.39
C ASP A 284 2.08 27.96 -8.30
N ALA A 285 1.31 29.00 -7.94
CA ALA A 285 1.71 29.97 -6.92
C ALA A 285 1.92 29.37 -5.52
N GLY A 286 1.43 28.15 -5.29
CA GLY A 286 1.60 27.39 -4.04
C GLY A 286 2.86 26.52 -4.00
N GLY A 287 3.71 26.57 -5.04
CA GLY A 287 4.95 25.77 -5.11
C GLY A 287 4.70 24.30 -5.45
N TRP A 288 3.67 24.00 -6.24
CA TRP A 288 3.38 22.68 -6.77
C TRP A 288 3.64 22.63 -8.26
N PHE A 289 4.08 21.47 -8.74
CA PHE A 289 4.08 21.19 -10.17
C PHE A 289 2.74 20.59 -10.59
N ASN A 290 2.20 21.11 -11.69
CA ASN A 290 1.02 20.60 -12.35
C ASN A 290 1.47 19.86 -13.61
N LEU A 291 1.35 18.55 -13.62
CA LEU A 291 1.67 17.70 -14.76
C LEU A 291 0.40 17.40 -15.53
N ASP A 292 0.24 18.00 -16.69
CA ASP A 292 -0.86 17.77 -17.63
C ASP A 292 -0.39 16.88 -18.78
N MET A 293 -1.03 15.71 -18.93
CA MET A 293 -0.72 14.74 -19.98
C MET A 293 -1.98 14.38 -20.74
N GLY A 294 -1.89 14.41 -22.06
CA GLY A 294 -2.98 14.07 -22.96
C GLY A 294 -2.53 13.28 -24.17
N VAL A 295 -3.50 12.63 -24.79
CA VAL A 295 -3.36 11.97 -26.09
C VAL A 295 -4.38 12.55 -27.06
N VAL A 296 -3.99 12.75 -28.33
CA VAL A 296 -4.89 13.23 -29.38
C VAL A 296 -5.34 12.03 -30.21
N VAL A 297 -6.65 11.94 -30.37
CA VAL A 297 -7.32 10.87 -31.14
C VAL A 297 -8.45 11.49 -31.94
N ALA A 298 -8.45 11.29 -33.24
CA ALA A 298 -9.43 11.90 -34.16
C ALA A 298 -9.58 13.43 -33.97
N GLY A 299 -8.44 14.11 -33.72
CA GLY A 299 -8.40 15.56 -33.50
C GLY A 299 -8.90 16.01 -32.11
N GLN A 300 -9.29 15.09 -31.22
CA GLN A 300 -9.72 15.40 -29.86
C GLN A 300 -8.64 15.02 -28.82
N ARG A 301 -8.35 15.95 -27.91
CA ARG A 301 -7.45 15.72 -26.78
C ARG A 301 -8.18 15.01 -25.65
N LEU A 302 -7.67 13.85 -25.26
CA LEU A 302 -8.16 13.06 -24.12
C LEU A 302 -7.13 13.13 -22.97
N PRO A 303 -7.55 13.41 -21.72
CA PRO A 303 -6.65 13.40 -20.58
C PRO A 303 -6.17 11.96 -20.29
N LEU A 304 -4.85 11.79 -20.15
CA LEU A 304 -4.24 10.46 -19.99
C LEU A 304 -4.39 9.91 -18.59
N ALA A 305 -4.43 10.75 -17.56
CA ALA A 305 -4.42 10.31 -16.16
C ALA A 305 -5.58 9.37 -15.78
N PRO A 306 -6.85 9.61 -16.18
CA PRO A 306 -7.94 8.66 -15.93
C PRO A 306 -7.75 7.31 -16.63
N LEU A 307 -7.14 7.31 -17.82
CA LEU A 307 -6.90 6.09 -18.60
C LEU A 307 -5.81 5.23 -17.93
N LEU A 308 -4.77 5.86 -17.42
CA LEU A 308 -3.70 5.18 -16.66
C LEU A 308 -4.22 4.63 -15.33
N TYR A 309 -5.06 5.38 -14.63
CA TYR A 309 -5.68 4.90 -13.41
C TYR A 309 -6.42 3.57 -13.63
N GLU A 310 -7.23 3.51 -14.67
CA GLU A 310 -7.99 2.30 -15.00
C GLU A 310 -7.07 1.15 -15.43
N LEU A 311 -6.03 1.43 -16.21
CA LEU A 311 -5.02 0.44 -16.59
C LEU A 311 -4.33 -0.17 -15.36
N PHE A 312 -3.81 0.67 -14.47
CA PHE A 312 -3.05 0.22 -13.29
C PHE A 312 -3.93 -0.49 -12.25
N ARG A 313 -5.23 -0.20 -12.24
CA ARG A 313 -6.22 -0.87 -11.40
C ARG A 313 -6.58 -2.25 -11.93
N THR A 314 -6.63 -2.45 -13.24
CA THR A 314 -7.13 -3.68 -13.87
C THR A 314 -6.03 -4.66 -14.23
N ASP A 315 -4.80 -4.22 -14.42
CA ASP A 315 -3.66 -5.05 -14.82
C ASP A 315 -2.52 -4.98 -13.79
N ALA A 316 -2.44 -6.01 -12.94
CA ALA A 316 -1.46 -6.10 -11.85
C ALA A 316 0.02 -6.12 -12.32
N ARG A 317 0.29 -6.43 -13.59
CA ARG A 317 1.67 -6.41 -14.14
C ARG A 317 2.33 -5.05 -14.02
N TRP A 318 1.54 -3.97 -14.07
CA TRP A 318 2.02 -2.59 -13.92
C TRP A 318 2.48 -2.23 -12.50
N LEU A 319 2.18 -3.09 -11.51
CA LEU A 319 2.61 -2.93 -10.12
C LEU A 319 3.90 -3.69 -9.81
N ASP A 320 4.45 -4.42 -10.78
CA ASP A 320 5.65 -5.25 -10.63
C ASP A 320 6.78 -4.74 -11.52
N ALA A 321 7.85 -4.21 -10.88
CA ALA A 321 9.00 -3.66 -11.60
C ALA A 321 9.74 -4.68 -12.47
N ALA A 322 9.78 -5.97 -12.08
CA ALA A 322 10.46 -7.01 -12.84
C ALA A 322 9.69 -7.32 -14.12
N GLN A 323 8.37 -7.47 -14.03
CA GLN A 323 7.52 -7.68 -15.19
C GLN A 323 7.54 -6.47 -16.15
N LEU A 324 7.55 -5.24 -15.60
CA LEU A 324 7.64 -4.03 -16.42
C LEU A 324 8.97 -3.95 -17.20
N ARG A 325 10.08 -4.36 -16.60
CA ARG A 325 11.38 -4.38 -17.29
C ARG A 325 11.41 -5.41 -18.43
N GLN A 326 10.75 -6.55 -18.24
CA GLN A 326 10.67 -7.63 -19.25
C GLN A 326 9.68 -7.32 -20.38
N LEU A 327 8.70 -6.44 -20.17
CA LEU A 327 7.73 -6.07 -21.19
C LEU A 327 8.42 -5.38 -22.37
N PRO A 328 8.32 -5.85 -23.62
CA PRO A 328 8.94 -5.20 -24.77
C PRO A 328 8.40 -3.77 -24.95
N ASP A 329 9.26 -2.85 -25.37
CA ASP A 329 8.89 -1.43 -25.56
C ASP A 329 7.79 -1.23 -26.60
N GLN A 330 7.77 -2.07 -27.63
CA GLN A 330 6.77 -2.03 -28.70
C GLN A 330 5.50 -2.85 -28.39
N ALA A 331 5.46 -3.51 -27.23
CA ALA A 331 4.27 -4.27 -26.84
C ALA A 331 3.02 -3.36 -26.82
N PRO A 332 1.92 -3.78 -27.46
CA PRO A 332 0.69 -2.97 -27.46
C PRO A 332 0.04 -2.98 -26.08
N VAL A 333 -0.24 -1.81 -25.58
CA VAL A 333 -1.03 -1.57 -24.36
C VAL A 333 -2.37 -0.96 -24.78
N ILE A 334 -3.45 -1.51 -24.25
CA ILE A 334 -4.80 -1.01 -24.56
C ILE A 334 -5.31 -0.17 -23.40
N LEU A 335 -5.56 1.11 -23.66
CA LEU A 335 -6.18 2.03 -22.73
C LEU A 335 -7.69 2.13 -23.05
N ALA A 336 -8.53 1.88 -22.07
CA ALA A 336 -9.98 2.01 -22.21
C ALA A 336 -10.43 3.45 -21.87
N THR A 337 -11.16 4.09 -22.79
CA THR A 337 -11.77 5.39 -22.52
C THR A 337 -13.13 5.22 -21.82
N PRO A 338 -13.63 6.21 -21.07
CA PRO A 338 -14.98 6.17 -20.50
C PRO A 338 -16.10 6.00 -21.55
N ALA A 339 -15.86 6.46 -22.78
CA ALA A 339 -16.78 6.30 -23.90
C ALA A 339 -16.75 4.88 -24.53
N GLY A 340 -15.86 4.00 -24.05
CA GLY A 340 -15.74 2.62 -24.53
C GLY A 340 -14.75 2.42 -25.69
N VAL A 341 -14.19 3.48 -26.25
CA VAL A 341 -13.13 3.38 -27.28
C VAL A 341 -11.85 2.84 -26.64
N ARG A 342 -11.14 1.98 -27.35
CA ARG A 342 -9.87 1.41 -26.91
C ARG A 342 -8.72 2.03 -27.69
N LEU A 343 -7.79 2.63 -26.97
CA LEU A 343 -6.60 3.24 -27.57
C LEU A 343 -5.44 2.26 -27.52
N ARG A 344 -4.79 2.02 -28.64
CA ARG A 344 -3.57 1.24 -28.72
C ARG A 344 -2.37 2.16 -28.56
N VAL A 345 -1.53 1.86 -27.57
CA VAL A 345 -0.32 2.64 -27.28
C VAL A 345 0.87 1.70 -27.08
N PRO A 346 2.10 2.09 -27.45
CA PRO A 346 3.28 1.27 -27.17
C PRO A 346 3.63 1.33 -25.68
N ALA A 347 4.03 0.21 -25.10
CA ALA A 347 4.44 0.11 -23.70
C ALA A 347 5.55 1.11 -23.33
N ALA A 348 6.44 1.45 -24.28
CA ALA A 348 7.49 2.45 -24.12
C ALA A 348 6.99 3.81 -23.62
N ARG A 349 5.75 4.19 -23.91
CA ARG A 349 5.15 5.47 -23.46
C ARG A 349 4.62 5.40 -22.04
N ILE A 350 4.18 4.21 -21.60
CA ILE A 350 3.51 4.03 -20.29
C ILE A 350 4.49 3.58 -19.20
N LYS A 351 5.48 2.74 -19.53
CA LYS A 351 6.50 2.25 -18.59
C LYS A 351 7.16 3.35 -17.75
N PRO A 352 7.64 4.47 -18.34
CA PRO A 352 8.25 5.56 -17.57
C PRO A 352 7.30 6.12 -16.50
N LEU A 353 6.02 6.28 -16.85
CA LEU A 353 5.00 6.79 -15.94
C LEU A 353 4.73 5.82 -14.79
N ALA A 354 4.62 4.52 -15.07
CA ALA A 354 4.47 3.50 -14.05
C ALA A 354 5.69 3.43 -13.13
N LEU A 355 6.91 3.46 -13.68
CA LEU A 355 8.15 3.36 -12.92
C LEU A 355 8.46 4.62 -12.08
N THR A 356 7.83 5.76 -12.35
CA THR A 356 8.12 7.01 -11.65
C THR A 356 6.95 7.59 -10.87
N LEU A 357 5.69 7.39 -11.30
CA LEU A 357 4.53 8.13 -10.80
C LEU A 357 3.33 7.24 -10.42
N ILE A 358 3.50 5.92 -10.34
CA ILE A 358 2.37 4.99 -10.13
C ILE A 358 1.58 5.26 -8.83
N ASP A 359 2.25 5.82 -7.82
CA ASP A 359 1.64 6.21 -6.54
C ASP A 359 0.56 7.29 -6.67
N LEU A 360 0.61 8.12 -7.72
CA LEU A 360 -0.40 9.14 -8.00
C LEU A 360 -1.72 8.55 -8.51
N PHE A 361 -1.72 7.26 -8.89
CA PHE A 361 -2.88 6.54 -9.41
C PHE A 361 -3.52 5.58 -8.39
N ASP A 362 -3.29 5.76 -7.10
CA ASP A 362 -3.95 4.98 -6.02
C ASP A 362 -5.39 5.41 -5.75
N ALA A 363 -5.75 6.59 -6.21
CA ALA A 363 -7.11 7.13 -6.18
C ALA A 363 -7.49 7.64 -7.57
N PRO A 364 -8.79 7.72 -7.90
CA PRO A 364 -9.22 8.30 -9.16
C PRO A 364 -8.66 9.72 -9.31
N PRO A 365 -7.91 10.01 -10.38
CA PRO A 365 -7.43 11.37 -10.63
C PRO A 365 -8.62 12.29 -10.87
N GLY A 366 -8.51 13.55 -10.44
CA GLY A 366 -9.46 14.59 -10.80
C GLY A 366 -9.48 14.88 -12.30
N GLN A 367 -10.37 15.77 -12.73
CA GLN A 367 -10.43 16.19 -14.15
C GLN A 367 -9.27 17.12 -14.54
N GLY A 368 -8.46 17.57 -13.58
CA GLY A 368 -7.32 18.48 -13.81
C GLY A 368 -5.97 17.79 -13.91
N PRO A 369 -4.89 18.56 -14.03
CA PRO A 369 -3.52 18.06 -14.05
C PRO A 369 -3.16 17.35 -12.76
N LEU A 370 -2.19 16.42 -12.83
CA LEU A 370 -1.64 15.76 -11.66
C LEU A 370 -0.77 16.74 -10.86
N ARG A 371 -1.06 16.89 -9.58
CA ARG A 371 -0.30 17.78 -8.69
C ARG A 371 0.83 17.02 -8.01
N LEU A 372 2.05 17.53 -8.14
CA LEU A 372 3.26 17.01 -7.51
C LEU A 372 3.91 18.12 -6.68
N SER A 373 4.48 17.73 -5.55
CA SER A 373 5.29 18.65 -4.75
C SER A 373 6.55 19.09 -5.52
N ARG A 374 7.05 20.30 -5.29
CA ARG A 374 8.37 20.74 -5.81
C ARG A 374 9.49 19.76 -5.40
N LEU A 375 9.34 19.11 -4.26
CA LEU A 375 10.27 18.10 -3.77
C LEU A 375 10.26 16.80 -4.60
N ASP A 376 9.27 16.62 -5.48
CA ASP A 376 9.22 15.51 -6.46
C ASP A 376 9.97 15.86 -7.77
N ALA A 377 10.61 17.03 -7.89
CA ALA A 377 11.38 17.41 -9.09
C ALA A 377 12.39 16.34 -9.54
N PRO A 378 13.13 15.64 -8.69
CA PRO A 378 14.02 14.54 -9.12
C PRO A 378 13.28 13.38 -9.81
N ARG A 379 12.04 13.11 -9.42
CA ARG A 379 11.20 12.09 -10.06
C ARG A 379 10.74 12.54 -11.45
N LEU A 380 10.32 13.78 -11.57
CA LEU A 380 9.93 14.39 -12.85
C LEU A 380 11.13 14.48 -13.80
N ALA A 381 12.31 14.85 -13.29
CA ALA A 381 13.54 14.87 -14.10
C ALA A 381 13.87 13.47 -14.66
N ARG A 382 13.76 12.40 -13.86
CA ARG A 382 13.93 11.03 -14.36
C ARG A 382 12.95 10.70 -15.48
N LEU A 383 11.70 11.12 -15.36
CA LEU A 383 10.69 10.93 -16.39
C LEU A 383 11.07 11.66 -17.69
N ILE A 384 11.58 12.89 -17.56
CA ILE A 384 12.06 13.72 -18.68
C ILE A 384 13.30 13.07 -19.32
N ASP A 385 14.28 12.62 -18.53
CA ASP A 385 15.54 12.03 -18.97
C ASP A 385 15.35 10.71 -19.76
N MET A 386 14.25 10.00 -19.54
CA MET A 386 13.90 8.80 -20.30
C MET A 386 13.57 9.10 -21.77
N GLN A 387 13.43 10.37 -22.17
CA GLN A 387 13.21 10.87 -23.55
C GLN A 387 12.05 10.19 -24.31
N ARG A 388 11.09 9.63 -23.60
CA ARG A 388 9.90 9.01 -24.20
C ARG A 388 8.75 10.01 -24.38
N TRP A 389 8.88 11.20 -23.77
CA TRP A 389 7.93 12.28 -23.79
C TRP A 389 8.63 13.61 -24.07
N GLN A 390 7.97 14.50 -24.77
CA GLN A 390 8.40 15.89 -24.90
C GLN A 390 7.54 16.73 -23.96
N PHE A 391 8.17 17.32 -22.96
CA PHE A 391 7.49 18.13 -21.95
C PHE A 391 7.70 19.61 -22.26
N LYS A 392 6.62 20.37 -22.34
CA LYS A 392 6.69 21.82 -22.28
C LYS A 392 6.91 22.24 -20.83
N GLY A 393 7.73 23.27 -20.57
CA GLY A 393 8.03 23.76 -19.21
C GLY A 393 8.99 22.89 -18.39
N ALA A 394 9.75 21.99 -19.01
CA ALA A 394 10.68 21.07 -18.33
C ALA A 394 11.86 21.76 -17.64
N ASP A 395 12.28 22.96 -18.07
CA ASP A 395 13.47 23.66 -17.58
C ASP A 395 13.43 23.97 -16.07
N ALA A 396 12.29 24.42 -15.57
CA ALA A 396 12.10 24.69 -14.15
C ALA A 396 12.30 23.44 -13.29
N VAL A 397 11.75 22.29 -13.76
CA VAL A 397 11.92 20.98 -13.12
C VAL A 397 13.38 20.55 -13.15
N ALA A 398 14.05 20.67 -14.31
CA ALA A 398 15.46 20.27 -14.47
C ALA A 398 16.39 21.08 -13.57
N ASN A 399 16.14 22.38 -13.43
CA ASN A 399 16.91 23.27 -12.55
C ASN A 399 16.73 22.87 -11.08
N LEU A 400 15.49 22.68 -10.64
CA LEU A 400 15.20 22.28 -9.26
C LEU A 400 15.65 20.84 -8.96
N ALA A 401 15.52 19.93 -9.94
CA ALA A 401 15.99 18.56 -9.77
C ALA A 401 17.50 18.49 -9.60
N ARG A 402 18.26 19.28 -10.37
CA ARG A 402 19.71 19.40 -10.20
C ARG A 402 20.07 19.94 -8.82
N ALA A 403 19.32 20.93 -8.35
CA ALA A 403 19.46 21.44 -7.00
C ALA A 403 19.15 20.39 -5.92
N LEU A 404 18.20 19.48 -6.14
CA LEU A 404 17.79 18.42 -5.19
C LEU A 404 18.55 17.08 -5.37
N GLN A 405 19.41 16.94 -6.38
CA GLN A 405 20.19 15.72 -6.58
C GLN A 405 21.33 15.63 -5.56
N HIS A 406 21.46 14.50 -4.87
CA HIS A 406 22.51 14.24 -3.92
C HIS A 406 23.90 14.45 -4.55
N GLY A 407 24.67 15.42 -4.02
CA GLY A 407 26.04 15.69 -4.43
C GLY A 407 26.25 16.66 -5.61
N ALA A 408 25.24 16.93 -6.43
CA ALA A 408 25.36 17.90 -7.52
C ALA A 408 24.89 19.27 -7.06
N GLY A 409 25.84 20.12 -6.63
CA GLY A 409 25.57 21.50 -6.22
C GLY A 409 25.81 21.81 -4.75
N ILE A 410 26.17 20.80 -3.93
CA ILE A 410 26.60 21.04 -2.55
C ILE A 410 27.98 21.68 -2.60
N GLN A 411 28.05 22.98 -2.28
CA GLN A 411 29.32 23.69 -2.21
C GLN A 411 30.04 23.33 -0.91
N PRO A 412 31.38 23.15 -0.92
CA PRO A 412 32.13 22.96 0.29
C PRO A 412 31.89 24.13 1.25
N ALA A 413 31.55 23.84 2.49
CA ALA A 413 31.38 24.83 3.54
C ALA A 413 32.66 24.91 4.38
N ALA A 414 33.21 26.10 4.52
CA ALA A 414 34.31 26.33 5.48
C ALA A 414 33.81 26.17 6.92
N PRO A 415 34.56 25.50 7.80
CA PRO A 415 34.19 25.46 9.22
C PRO A 415 34.18 26.86 9.83
N PRO A 416 33.26 27.14 10.79
CA PRO A 416 33.21 28.43 11.45
C PRO A 416 34.50 28.69 12.22
N ALA A 417 34.93 29.97 12.29
CA ALA A 417 36.21 30.36 12.89
C ALA A 417 36.28 30.10 14.41
N GLY A 418 35.18 30.25 15.10
CA GLY A 418 35.06 29.99 16.55
C GLY A 418 34.88 28.51 16.94
N LEU A 419 34.94 27.57 15.98
CA LEU A 419 34.83 26.16 16.28
C LEU A 419 36.13 25.58 16.86
N ALA A 420 36.14 25.22 18.12
CA ALA A 420 37.30 24.64 18.83
C ALA A 420 37.45 23.13 18.56
N LEU A 421 37.18 22.70 17.31
CA LEU A 421 37.25 21.32 16.85
C LEU A 421 37.65 21.27 15.37
N THR A 422 38.63 20.44 15.02
CA THR A 422 38.91 20.14 13.62
C THR A 422 37.91 19.08 13.10
N LEU A 423 37.05 19.49 12.18
CA LEU A 423 36.11 18.60 11.56
C LEU A 423 36.82 17.61 10.62
N ARG A 424 36.40 16.38 10.63
CA ARG A 424 36.87 15.35 9.69
C ARG A 424 36.28 15.57 8.30
N PRO A 425 36.88 15.02 7.20
CA PRO A 425 36.36 15.23 5.85
C PRO A 425 34.89 14.96 5.69
N TYR A 426 34.41 13.81 6.18
CA TYR A 426 32.97 13.51 6.11
C TYR A 426 32.09 14.46 6.96
N GLN A 427 32.61 15.01 8.08
CA GLN A 427 31.88 16.00 8.89
C GLN A 427 31.79 17.34 8.17
N LEU A 428 32.80 17.70 7.38
CA LEU A 428 32.77 18.88 6.50
C LEU A 428 31.71 18.68 5.38
N GLU A 429 31.64 17.51 4.79
CA GLU A 429 30.56 17.15 3.85
C GLU A 429 29.19 17.28 4.52
N GLY A 430 29.06 16.81 5.77
CA GLY A 430 27.84 16.94 6.55
C GLY A 430 27.48 18.41 6.84
N LEU A 431 28.44 19.24 7.18
CA LEU A 431 28.25 20.70 7.35
C LEU A 431 27.79 21.33 6.03
N ALA A 432 28.45 21.00 4.92
CA ALA A 432 28.08 21.50 3.60
C ALA A 432 26.65 21.09 3.23
N TRP A 433 26.25 19.86 3.52
CA TRP A 433 24.87 19.38 3.31
C TRP A 433 23.85 20.11 4.19
N LEU A 434 24.16 20.37 5.45
CA LEU A 434 23.29 21.16 6.36
C LEU A 434 23.12 22.60 5.85
N GLN A 435 24.21 23.23 5.38
CA GLN A 435 24.14 24.56 4.78
C GLN A 435 23.29 24.55 3.49
N TYR A 436 23.47 23.55 2.67
CA TYR A 436 22.67 23.36 1.47
C TYR A 436 21.17 23.25 1.77
N LEU A 437 20.76 22.41 2.75
CA LEU A 437 19.36 22.32 3.19
C LEU A 437 18.80 23.69 3.60
N ARG A 438 19.54 24.42 4.42
CA ARG A 438 19.16 25.76 4.90
C ARG A 438 19.00 26.73 3.72
N GLU A 439 19.93 26.75 2.78
CA GLU A 439 19.96 27.67 1.64
C GLU A 439 18.73 27.49 0.71
N HIS A 440 18.31 26.25 0.55
CA HIS A 440 17.19 25.90 -0.30
C HIS A 440 15.84 25.81 0.44
N GLY A 441 15.79 26.19 1.74
CA GLY A 441 14.56 26.09 2.55
C GLY A 441 14.09 24.66 2.75
N LEU A 442 15.01 23.70 2.74
CA LEU A 442 14.75 22.27 2.92
C LEU A 442 14.97 21.85 4.36
N ALA A 443 14.51 20.66 4.69
CA ALA A 443 14.73 19.99 5.96
C ALA A 443 15.23 18.56 5.73
N GLY A 444 15.93 17.97 6.71
CA GLY A 444 16.47 16.64 6.50
C GLY A 444 16.82 15.89 7.78
N ILE A 445 17.29 14.66 7.59
CA ILE A 445 17.70 13.74 8.66
C ILE A 445 19.20 13.49 8.54
N LEU A 446 19.97 13.94 9.51
CA LEU A 446 21.37 13.53 9.67
C LEU A 446 21.39 12.19 10.40
N ALA A 447 21.52 11.12 9.61
CA ALA A 447 21.36 9.74 10.02
C ALA A 447 22.69 8.97 10.16
N ASP A 448 23.80 9.66 10.33
CA ASP A 448 25.11 9.06 10.55
C ASP A 448 25.09 8.06 11.71
N ASP A 449 25.86 6.99 11.60
CA ASP A 449 26.00 6.01 12.67
C ASP A 449 26.36 6.69 14.01
N MET A 450 25.99 6.08 15.12
CA MET A 450 26.28 6.63 16.44
C MET A 450 27.80 6.76 16.65
N GLY A 451 28.21 7.88 17.25
CA GLY A 451 29.62 8.15 17.51
C GLY A 451 30.40 8.80 16.34
N LEU A 452 29.77 9.08 15.21
CA LEU A 452 30.37 9.84 14.10
C LEU A 452 30.32 11.37 14.28
N GLY A 453 29.83 11.87 15.44
CA GLY A 453 29.84 13.29 15.75
C GLY A 453 28.70 14.09 15.11
N LYS A 454 27.47 13.58 15.13
CA LYS A 454 26.28 14.33 14.69
C LYS A 454 26.10 15.65 15.44
N THR A 455 26.29 15.62 16.77
CA THR A 455 26.21 16.82 17.60
C THR A 455 27.29 17.87 17.19
N ALA A 456 28.52 17.41 16.93
CA ALA A 456 29.60 18.29 16.47
C ALA A 456 29.27 18.96 15.12
N GLN A 457 28.70 18.22 14.16
CA GLN A 457 28.25 18.77 12.88
C GLN A 457 27.08 19.76 13.07
N ALA A 458 26.12 19.46 13.95
CA ALA A 458 25.03 20.37 14.29
C ALA A 458 25.53 21.65 14.96
N LEU A 459 26.48 21.54 15.89
CA LEU A 459 27.12 22.71 16.55
C LEU A 459 27.91 23.57 15.56
N ALA A 460 28.65 22.95 14.65
CA ALA A 460 29.34 23.66 13.58
C ALA A 460 28.37 24.42 12.69
N HIS A 461 27.24 23.81 12.37
CA HIS A 461 26.16 24.44 11.59
C HIS A 461 25.56 25.64 12.35
N LEU A 462 25.17 25.48 13.62
CA LEU A 462 24.64 26.54 14.46
C LEU A 462 25.62 27.70 14.59
N LEU A 463 26.89 27.41 14.83
CA LEU A 463 27.95 28.43 14.97
C LEU A 463 28.15 29.17 13.66
N LEU A 464 28.14 28.48 12.51
CA LEU A 464 28.25 29.12 11.20
C LEU A 464 27.06 30.03 10.89
N GLU A 465 25.84 29.66 11.29
CA GLU A 465 24.65 30.53 11.17
C GLU A 465 24.80 31.80 12.02
N LYS A 466 25.34 31.67 13.23
CA LYS A 466 25.62 32.82 14.11
C LYS A 466 26.70 33.71 13.54
N GLU A 467 27.87 33.19 13.19
CA GLU A 467 29.00 33.96 12.66
C GLU A 467 28.67 34.67 11.33
N SER A 468 27.81 34.07 10.53
CA SER A 468 27.32 34.68 9.28
C SER A 468 26.23 35.73 9.50
N GLY A 469 25.81 36.02 10.74
CA GLY A 469 24.74 36.96 11.06
C GLY A 469 23.34 36.55 10.61
N ARG A 470 23.16 35.28 10.25
CA ARG A 470 21.84 34.76 9.79
C ARG A 470 20.94 34.31 10.94
N MET A 471 21.51 33.99 12.10
CA MET A 471 20.79 33.59 13.29
C MET A 471 20.31 34.84 14.07
N ASP A 472 19.13 35.33 13.68
CA ASP A 472 18.47 36.49 14.33
C ASP A 472 17.46 36.05 15.42
N ARG A 473 17.31 34.77 15.66
CA ARG A 473 16.38 34.13 16.57
C ARG A 473 17.02 32.91 17.23
N PRO A 474 16.54 32.50 18.42
CA PRO A 474 17.09 31.33 19.11
C PRO A 474 16.84 30.04 18.30
N CYS A 475 17.72 29.08 18.50
CA CYS A 475 17.52 27.70 18.02
C CYS A 475 16.99 26.82 19.17
N LEU A 476 16.02 25.96 18.90
CA LEU A 476 15.51 25.02 19.90
C LEU A 476 15.99 23.61 19.59
N VAL A 477 16.64 22.98 20.56
CA VAL A 477 17.07 21.59 20.50
C VAL A 477 16.23 20.76 21.48
N VAL A 478 15.49 19.81 20.95
CA VAL A 478 14.71 18.85 21.73
C VAL A 478 15.44 17.53 21.78
N LEU A 479 15.69 17.05 22.98
CA LEU A 479 16.56 15.89 23.18
C LEU A 479 16.09 15.03 24.38
N PRO A 480 16.49 13.77 24.48
CA PRO A 480 16.32 12.97 25.69
C PRO A 480 16.98 13.61 26.90
N THR A 481 16.37 13.48 28.07
CA THR A 481 16.86 14.09 29.33
C THR A 481 18.33 13.74 29.61
N SER A 482 18.76 12.55 29.33
CA SER A 482 20.13 12.09 29.53
C SER A 482 21.17 12.73 28.61
N LEU A 483 20.75 13.44 27.54
CA LEU A 483 21.66 14.12 26.62
C LEU A 483 21.91 15.59 26.96
N ILE A 484 21.13 16.22 27.85
CA ILE A 484 21.27 17.64 28.19
C ILE A 484 22.72 17.95 28.61
N PHE A 485 23.25 17.14 29.52
CA PHE A 485 24.61 17.32 30.01
C PHE A 485 25.64 17.16 28.88
N ASN A 486 25.49 16.14 28.04
CA ASN A 486 26.42 15.92 26.93
C ASN A 486 26.39 17.09 25.92
N TRP A 487 25.22 17.61 25.59
CA TRP A 487 25.12 18.79 24.73
C TRP A 487 25.77 20.01 25.32
N LYS A 488 25.54 20.32 26.62
CA LYS A 488 26.19 21.42 27.32
C LYS A 488 27.73 21.31 27.25
N ARG A 489 28.25 20.15 27.62
CA ARG A 489 29.70 19.89 27.61
C ARG A 489 30.30 19.98 26.19
N GLU A 490 29.58 19.50 25.18
CA GLU A 490 30.04 19.57 23.79
C GLU A 490 30.01 21.04 23.28
N VAL A 491 29.00 21.84 23.65
CA VAL A 491 28.97 23.28 23.32
C VAL A 491 30.13 24.01 23.98
N GLU A 492 30.31 23.84 25.28
CA GLU A 492 31.40 24.46 26.05
C GLU A 492 32.76 24.11 25.46
N ARG A 493 32.92 22.88 24.98
CA ARG A 493 34.19 22.39 24.43
C ARG A 493 34.42 22.80 22.98
N PHE A 494 33.39 22.74 22.12
CA PHE A 494 33.54 22.87 20.67
C PHE A 494 33.08 24.21 20.12
N ALA A 495 32.08 24.84 20.76
CA ALA A 495 31.48 26.10 20.32
C ALA A 495 31.23 27.07 21.51
N PRO A 496 32.25 27.46 22.28
CA PRO A 496 32.11 28.18 23.52
C PRO A 496 31.48 29.58 23.36
N THR A 497 31.44 30.12 22.18
CA THR A 497 30.80 31.42 21.88
C THR A 497 29.27 31.32 21.77
N LEU A 498 28.69 30.13 21.68
CA LEU A 498 27.23 29.94 21.68
C LEU A 498 26.69 30.04 23.10
N LYS A 499 25.75 30.96 23.33
CA LYS A 499 25.02 31.09 24.58
C LYS A 499 23.94 30.02 24.68
N VAL A 500 24.03 29.14 25.68
CA VAL A 500 23.10 28.01 25.85
C VAL A 500 22.21 28.18 27.06
N LEU A 501 20.89 28.10 26.85
CA LEU A 501 19.88 28.05 27.91
C LEU A 501 19.35 26.61 28.05
N SER A 502 19.35 26.08 29.28
CA SER A 502 18.73 24.78 29.53
C SER A 502 17.38 24.95 30.26
N LEU A 503 16.30 24.58 29.61
CA LEU A 503 14.94 24.54 30.17
C LEU A 503 14.69 23.17 30.77
N HIS A 504 15.33 22.89 31.88
CA HIS A 504 15.22 21.65 32.64
C HIS A 504 15.21 21.89 34.14
N GLY A 505 14.63 21.01 34.94
CA GLY A 505 14.53 21.09 36.36
C GLY A 505 13.28 21.86 36.84
N LYS A 506 13.20 22.08 38.17
CA LYS A 506 12.02 22.69 38.79
C LYS A 506 11.94 24.21 38.55
N GLU A 507 13.10 24.88 38.46
CA GLU A 507 13.24 26.34 38.28
C GLU A 507 13.13 26.80 36.81
N ARG A 508 12.83 25.87 35.87
CA ARG A 508 12.81 26.23 34.44
C ARG A 508 11.74 27.26 34.08
N GLY A 509 10.67 27.38 34.92
CA GLY A 509 9.59 28.35 34.72
C GLY A 509 10.07 29.79 34.68
N GLU A 510 11.09 30.12 35.49
CA GLU A 510 11.68 31.46 35.59
C GLU A 510 12.61 31.79 34.41
N ARG A 511 13.03 30.79 33.64
CA ARG A 511 14.03 30.91 32.58
C ARG A 511 13.45 31.20 31.20
N PHE A 512 12.13 31.11 31.00
CA PHE A 512 11.53 31.34 29.67
C PHE A 512 11.79 32.77 29.15
N ALA A 513 11.83 33.77 30.02
CA ALA A 513 12.13 35.13 29.64
C ALA A 513 13.54 35.30 29.05
N ALA A 514 14.48 34.47 29.46
CA ALA A 514 15.87 34.50 29.00
C ALA A 514 16.09 33.86 27.62
N ILE A 515 15.06 33.32 27.00
CA ILE A 515 15.18 32.69 25.66
C ILE A 515 15.71 33.68 24.64
N ALA A 516 15.27 34.94 24.66
CA ALA A 516 15.70 35.98 23.73
C ALA A 516 17.20 36.32 23.81
N GLU A 517 17.85 36.07 24.94
CA GLU A 517 19.26 36.40 25.19
C GLU A 517 20.21 35.24 24.83
N HIS A 518 19.67 34.10 24.41
CA HIS A 518 20.45 32.90 24.17
C HIS A 518 20.35 32.45 22.70
N ASP A 519 21.42 31.87 22.20
CA ASP A 519 21.49 31.34 20.83
C ASP A 519 20.84 29.96 20.71
N VAL A 520 21.01 29.10 21.72
CA VAL A 520 20.55 27.70 21.73
C VAL A 520 19.78 27.42 23.01
N VAL A 521 18.58 26.94 22.86
CA VAL A 521 17.68 26.52 23.95
C VAL A 521 17.56 24.99 23.93
N LEU A 522 17.93 24.36 25.05
CA LEU A 522 17.83 22.90 25.23
C LEU A 522 16.58 22.57 26.03
N THR A 523 15.73 21.66 25.52
CA THR A 523 14.59 21.10 26.26
C THR A 523 14.47 19.61 26.01
N THR A 524 13.56 18.93 26.72
CA THR A 524 13.40 17.49 26.61
C THR A 524 12.02 17.09 26.07
N TYR A 525 11.93 15.93 25.44
CA TYR A 525 10.66 15.41 24.94
C TYR A 525 9.54 15.37 26.01
N PRO A 526 9.78 14.92 27.27
CA PRO A 526 8.75 14.97 28.31
C PRO A 526 8.30 16.37 28.72
N LEU A 527 9.12 17.41 28.49
CA LEU A 527 8.78 18.79 28.87
C LEU A 527 8.02 19.53 27.76
N LEU A 528 8.15 19.10 26.49
CA LEU A 528 7.46 19.75 25.36
C LEU A 528 5.97 20.01 25.60
N TRP A 529 5.24 19.00 26.08
CA TRP A 529 3.79 19.16 26.28
C TRP A 529 3.45 19.96 27.54
N ARG A 530 4.31 19.94 28.56
CA ARG A 530 4.13 20.71 29.80
C ARG A 530 4.35 22.20 29.58
N ASP A 531 5.31 22.51 28.72
CA ASP A 531 5.78 23.87 28.46
C ASP A 531 5.32 24.39 27.08
N ALA A 532 4.29 23.73 26.51
CA ALA A 532 3.85 23.94 25.11
C ALA A 532 3.46 25.40 24.81
N ALA A 533 2.75 26.06 25.72
CA ALA A 533 2.31 27.44 25.53
C ALA A 533 3.48 28.42 25.52
N GLN A 534 4.44 28.24 26.43
CA GLN A 534 5.63 29.11 26.54
C GLN A 534 6.57 28.91 25.33
N LEU A 535 6.75 27.65 24.88
CA LEU A 535 7.59 27.35 23.72
C LEU A 535 6.96 27.83 22.41
N ALA A 536 5.64 27.74 22.27
CA ALA A 536 4.91 28.19 21.09
C ALA A 536 4.82 29.71 20.95
N ALA A 537 5.12 30.47 22.00
CA ALA A 537 5.18 31.94 21.95
C ALA A 537 6.40 32.47 21.16
N TRP A 538 7.36 31.59 20.85
CA TRP A 538 8.59 31.94 20.17
C TRP A 538 8.61 31.38 18.74
N GLU A 539 9.26 32.11 17.85
CA GLU A 539 9.66 31.63 16.53
C GLU A 539 11.17 31.34 16.55
N TYR A 540 11.52 30.14 16.10
CA TYR A 540 12.91 29.66 16.15
C TYR A 540 13.61 29.79 14.80
N HIS A 541 14.92 30.03 14.81
CA HIS A 541 15.73 29.95 13.60
C HIS A 541 15.84 28.53 13.11
N LEU A 542 16.17 27.59 13.98
CA LEU A 542 16.28 26.16 13.68
C LEU A 542 15.67 25.34 14.83
N LEU A 543 14.87 24.34 14.49
CA LEU A 543 14.33 23.36 15.43
C LEU A 543 14.98 22.01 15.16
N ILE A 544 15.78 21.54 16.10
CA ILE A 544 16.51 20.28 16.03
C ILE A 544 15.84 19.24 16.94
N LEU A 545 15.58 18.05 16.40
CA LEU A 545 15.21 16.88 17.19
C LEU A 545 16.39 15.91 17.26
N ASP A 546 16.99 15.78 18.44
CA ASP A 546 18.04 14.78 18.65
C ASP A 546 17.40 13.47 19.14
N GLU A 547 17.90 12.33 18.67
CA GLU A 547 17.26 11.01 18.78
C GLU A 547 15.79 11.08 18.30
N ALA A 548 15.60 11.55 17.06
CA ALA A 548 14.29 11.87 16.49
C ALA A 548 13.30 10.69 16.44
N GLN A 549 13.75 9.44 16.60
CA GLN A 549 12.87 8.29 16.78
C GLN A 549 11.95 8.41 18.02
N MET A 550 12.22 9.34 18.94
CA MET A 550 11.34 9.62 20.09
C MET A 550 9.96 10.16 19.67
N VAL A 551 9.82 10.76 18.49
CA VAL A 551 8.55 11.27 17.93
C VAL A 551 7.88 10.29 16.96
N LYS A 552 8.31 9.04 16.90
CA LYS A 552 7.77 7.99 16.02
C LYS A 552 6.28 7.71 16.24
N ASN A 553 5.78 7.91 17.46
CA ASN A 553 4.36 7.81 17.74
C ASN A 553 3.70 9.20 17.58
N VAL A 554 3.03 9.39 16.46
CA VAL A 554 2.35 10.63 16.09
C VAL A 554 1.28 11.07 17.11
N ALA A 555 0.64 10.11 17.76
CA ALA A 555 -0.38 10.36 18.77
C ALA A 555 0.21 10.81 20.12
N SER A 556 1.53 10.73 20.31
CA SER A 556 2.14 11.19 21.56
C SER A 556 2.03 12.71 21.70
N GLN A 557 1.85 13.20 22.93
CA GLN A 557 1.74 14.62 23.21
C GLN A 557 2.98 15.40 22.73
N SER A 558 4.16 14.88 22.95
CA SER A 558 5.41 15.50 22.49
C SER A 558 5.48 15.63 20.97
N ALA A 559 5.04 14.57 20.23
CA ALA A 559 5.01 14.60 18.78
C ALA A 559 3.99 15.60 18.22
N GLN A 560 2.87 15.79 18.89
CA GLN A 560 1.86 16.78 18.49
C GLN A 560 2.35 18.21 18.73
N VAL A 561 2.99 18.47 19.87
CA VAL A 561 3.49 19.81 20.21
C VAL A 561 4.60 20.23 19.27
N VAL A 562 5.61 19.37 19.04
CA VAL A 562 6.77 19.73 18.22
C VAL A 562 6.41 20.09 16.77
N ARG A 563 5.33 19.51 16.24
CA ARG A 563 4.82 19.85 14.90
C ARG A 563 4.18 21.22 14.81
N ARG A 564 3.68 21.75 15.92
CA ARG A 564 3.03 23.06 16.02
C ARG A 564 4.00 24.20 16.28
N LEU A 565 5.23 23.90 16.72
CA LEU A 565 6.24 24.92 16.96
C LEU A 565 6.67 25.59 15.65
N SER A 566 6.79 26.91 15.66
CA SER A 566 7.23 27.70 14.50
C SER A 566 8.76 27.74 14.43
N ALA A 567 9.32 27.35 13.29
CA ALA A 567 10.75 27.45 13.02
C ALA A 567 10.98 27.63 11.51
N ARG A 568 12.01 28.44 11.15
CA ARG A 568 12.41 28.62 9.74
C ARG A 568 12.95 27.32 9.14
N HIS A 569 13.76 26.62 9.91
CA HIS A 569 14.42 25.40 9.48
C HIS A 569 14.14 24.28 10.48
N ARG A 570 14.15 23.04 10.00
CA ARG A 570 13.95 21.85 10.82
C ARG A 570 14.98 20.80 10.50
N LEU A 571 15.49 20.10 11.53
CA LEU A 571 16.51 19.07 11.39
C LEU A 571 16.23 17.91 12.35
N CYS A 572 16.41 16.69 11.89
CA CYS A 572 16.43 15.49 12.73
C CYS A 572 17.85 14.93 12.81
N LEU A 573 18.28 14.59 14.02
CA LEU A 573 19.50 13.83 14.28
C LEU A 573 19.08 12.46 14.81
N THR A 574 19.54 11.38 14.19
CA THR A 574 19.28 10.03 14.65
C THR A 574 20.33 9.07 14.11
N GLY A 575 20.68 8.01 14.85
CA GLY A 575 21.49 6.91 14.32
C GLY A 575 20.65 5.83 13.64
N THR A 576 19.31 5.87 13.84
CA THR A 576 18.36 4.86 13.39
C THR A 576 17.10 5.53 12.83
N PRO A 577 17.14 5.99 11.57
CA PRO A 577 16.00 6.69 10.97
C PRO A 577 14.78 5.78 10.78
N LEU A 578 15.00 4.46 10.74
CA LEU A 578 13.96 3.43 10.63
C LEU A 578 14.31 2.25 11.56
N GLU A 579 13.49 2.00 12.58
CA GLU A 579 13.69 0.90 13.54
C GLU A 579 12.76 -0.27 13.30
N ASN A 580 11.44 -0.03 13.20
CA ASN A 580 10.44 -1.09 13.23
C ASN A 580 9.51 -1.09 12.02
N HIS A 581 9.09 0.06 11.51
CA HIS A 581 8.14 0.17 10.42
C HIS A 581 8.17 1.54 9.72
N LEU A 582 7.73 1.60 8.47
CA LEU A 582 7.71 2.82 7.64
C LEU A 582 6.92 3.99 8.24
N GLY A 583 5.97 3.71 9.13
CA GLY A 583 5.26 4.77 9.85
C GLY A 583 6.15 5.65 10.73
N GLU A 584 7.32 5.15 11.17
CA GLU A 584 8.32 5.93 11.91
C GLU A 584 9.02 6.94 10.98
N LEU A 585 9.34 6.51 9.77
CA LEU A 585 9.90 7.39 8.73
C LEU A 585 8.89 8.48 8.35
N TRP A 586 7.61 8.10 8.15
CA TRP A 586 6.54 9.06 7.89
C TRP A 586 6.44 10.12 8.99
N ALA A 587 6.51 9.71 10.26
CA ALA A 587 6.40 10.63 11.40
C ALA A 587 7.53 11.67 11.45
N GLN A 588 8.75 11.30 11.06
CA GLN A 588 9.89 12.21 10.96
C GLN A 588 9.72 13.18 9.78
N PHE A 589 9.29 12.69 8.62
CA PHE A 589 9.04 13.53 7.45
C PHE A 589 7.84 14.46 7.62
N ASP A 590 6.80 14.05 8.35
CA ASP A 590 5.66 14.91 8.68
C ASP A 590 6.07 16.09 9.60
N PHE A 591 7.08 15.88 10.46
CA PHE A 591 7.72 16.98 11.20
C PHE A 591 8.60 17.84 10.30
N LEU A 592 9.47 17.25 9.47
CA LEU A 592 10.47 17.96 8.66
C LEU A 592 9.82 18.73 7.50
N LEU A 593 9.01 18.06 6.72
CA LEU A 593 8.42 18.53 5.46
C LEU A 593 6.93 18.17 5.45
N PRO A 594 6.08 18.91 6.19
CA PRO A 594 4.66 18.60 6.31
C PRO A 594 3.97 18.43 4.95
N GLY A 595 3.23 17.33 4.79
CA GLY A 595 2.52 16.99 3.56
C GLY A 595 3.36 16.33 2.46
N PHE A 596 4.70 16.28 2.56
CA PHE A 596 5.58 15.69 1.54
C PHE A 596 5.25 14.22 1.25
N LEU A 597 5.02 13.41 2.28
CA LEU A 597 4.63 12.00 2.13
C LEU A 597 3.11 11.78 2.21
N GLY A 598 2.32 12.85 2.13
CA GLY A 598 0.88 12.81 2.27
C GLY A 598 0.40 12.58 3.71
N GLU A 599 -0.91 12.47 3.90
CA GLU A 599 -1.51 12.19 5.20
C GLU A 599 -1.23 10.75 5.67
N ALA A 600 -1.25 10.49 6.98
CA ALA A 600 -0.94 9.19 7.59
C ALA A 600 -1.75 8.02 7.03
N ARG A 601 -3.06 8.25 6.74
CA ARG A 601 -3.93 7.23 6.15
C ARG A 601 -3.56 6.94 4.69
N ALA A 602 -3.30 7.98 3.91
CA ALA A 602 -2.85 7.87 2.53
C ALA A 602 -1.49 7.17 2.47
N PHE A 603 -0.50 7.58 3.28
CA PHE A 603 0.79 6.94 3.37
C PHE A 603 0.70 5.44 3.71
N THR A 604 -0.18 5.09 4.65
CA THR A 604 -0.39 3.69 5.02
C THR A 604 -0.94 2.87 3.85
N LYS A 605 -1.87 3.43 3.07
CA LYS A 605 -2.48 2.76 1.91
C LYS A 605 -1.51 2.66 0.74
N THR A 606 -0.84 3.77 0.40
CA THR A 606 0.02 3.88 -0.79
C THR A 606 1.38 3.21 -0.61
N TRP A 607 1.99 3.33 0.57
CA TRP A 607 3.37 2.91 0.81
C TRP A 607 3.49 1.78 1.82
N ARG A 608 3.01 2.00 3.05
CA ARG A 608 3.29 1.08 4.14
C ARG A 608 2.70 -0.31 3.92
N THR A 609 1.41 -0.42 3.63
CA THR A 609 0.74 -1.72 3.45
C THR A 609 1.27 -2.49 2.24
N PRO A 610 1.44 -1.89 1.05
CA PRO A 610 2.03 -2.59 -0.09
C PRO A 610 3.47 -3.05 0.16
N ILE A 611 4.31 -2.24 0.80
CA ILE A 611 5.72 -2.59 1.05
C ILE A 611 5.84 -3.63 2.17
N GLU A 612 5.23 -3.36 3.35
CA GLU A 612 5.42 -4.20 4.54
C GLU A 612 4.64 -5.51 4.51
N LYS A 613 3.44 -5.54 3.88
CA LYS A 613 2.58 -6.73 3.88
C LYS A 613 2.61 -7.50 2.57
N GLN A 614 2.79 -6.81 1.44
CA GLN A 614 2.70 -7.41 0.12
C GLN A 614 4.08 -7.56 -0.55
N GLY A 615 5.16 -7.04 0.06
CA GLY A 615 6.52 -7.11 -0.47
C GLY A 615 6.72 -6.35 -1.79
N ASN A 616 5.94 -5.29 -2.05
CA ASN A 616 5.98 -4.58 -3.32
C ASN A 616 7.29 -3.80 -3.50
N GLY A 617 8.21 -4.36 -4.29
CA GLY A 617 9.54 -3.80 -4.56
C GLY A 617 9.47 -2.46 -5.30
N LEU A 618 8.58 -2.30 -6.28
CA LEU A 618 8.43 -1.04 -7.01
C LEU A 618 8.08 0.13 -6.08
N ARG A 619 7.11 -0.06 -5.19
CA ARG A 619 6.70 0.96 -4.21
C ARG A 619 7.83 1.30 -3.25
N ARG A 620 8.59 0.30 -2.83
CA ARG A 620 9.76 0.50 -1.96
C ARG A 620 10.81 1.37 -2.66
N ASP A 621 11.19 1.03 -3.89
CA ASP A 621 12.23 1.73 -4.65
C ASP A 621 11.82 3.18 -4.93
N LEU A 622 10.53 3.42 -5.22
CA LEU A 622 9.97 4.76 -5.39
C LEU A 622 10.01 5.57 -4.08
N LEU A 623 9.63 4.98 -2.95
CA LEU A 623 9.70 5.65 -1.66
C LEU A 623 11.14 5.97 -1.28
N ALA A 624 12.06 5.01 -1.43
CA ALA A 624 13.49 5.18 -1.16
C ALA A 624 14.07 6.32 -2.01
N ALA A 625 13.79 6.34 -3.31
CA ALA A 625 14.23 7.40 -4.21
C ALA A 625 13.67 8.79 -3.82
N ARG A 626 12.43 8.81 -3.27
CA ARG A 626 11.77 10.05 -2.86
C ARG A 626 12.38 10.65 -1.60
N VAL A 627 12.73 9.83 -0.60
CA VAL A 627 13.25 10.30 0.68
C VAL A 627 14.76 10.47 0.71
N ARG A 628 15.50 9.77 -0.16
CA ARG A 628 16.97 9.76 -0.22
C ARG A 628 17.64 11.15 -0.23
N PRO A 629 17.14 12.16 -0.98
CA PRO A 629 17.75 13.50 -0.98
C PRO A 629 17.78 14.19 0.38
N PHE A 630 16.88 13.81 1.28
CA PHE A 630 16.67 14.43 2.59
C PHE A 630 17.27 13.62 3.74
N ILE A 631 18.01 12.54 3.46
CA ILE A 631 18.65 11.69 4.46
C ILE A 631 20.13 11.59 4.15
N LEU A 632 20.98 12.10 5.04
CA LEU A 632 22.41 11.88 4.98
C LEU A 632 22.79 10.78 5.98
N ARG A 633 23.22 9.63 5.49
CA ARG A 633 23.61 8.49 6.31
C ARG A 633 24.97 7.96 5.89
N ARG A 634 25.90 7.90 6.84
CA ARG A 634 27.24 7.30 6.65
C ARG A 634 27.47 6.25 7.72
N ARG A 635 28.10 5.17 7.34
CA ARG A 635 28.46 4.07 8.22
C ARG A 635 29.86 4.30 8.78
N LYS A 636 30.13 3.83 10.00
CA LYS A 636 31.47 3.89 10.62
C LYS A 636 32.53 3.21 9.77
N GLU A 637 32.16 2.06 9.17
CA GLU A 637 33.05 1.26 8.34
C GLU A 637 33.54 2.01 7.10
N ASP A 638 32.74 2.93 6.59
CA ASP A 638 33.05 3.69 5.37
C ASP A 638 33.93 4.91 5.66
N VAL A 639 33.70 5.60 6.78
CA VAL A 639 34.28 6.94 7.03
C VAL A 639 35.24 7.05 8.20
N ALA A 640 35.25 6.09 9.14
CA ALA A 640 36.10 6.10 10.34
C ALA A 640 37.07 4.90 10.35
N LYS A 641 37.90 4.82 9.32
CA LYS A 641 38.86 3.71 9.11
C LYS A 641 39.92 3.58 10.23
N GLU A 642 40.11 4.63 11.02
CA GLU A 642 41.01 4.62 12.18
C GLU A 642 40.40 4.04 13.45
N LEU A 643 39.08 3.77 13.48
CA LEU A 643 38.49 3.09 14.62
C LEU A 643 39.00 1.65 14.71
N PRO A 644 39.44 1.21 15.90
CA PRO A 644 39.81 -0.18 16.08
C PRO A 644 38.66 -1.12 15.77
N PRO A 645 38.93 -2.32 15.25
CA PRO A 645 37.87 -3.25 14.90
C PRO A 645 37.02 -3.66 16.13
N LYS A 646 35.73 -3.88 15.88
CA LYS A 646 34.78 -4.45 16.82
C LYS A 646 34.64 -5.95 16.55
N THR A 647 34.87 -6.79 17.57
CA THR A 647 34.74 -8.24 17.49
C THR A 647 33.51 -8.69 18.27
N LEU A 648 32.56 -9.33 17.56
CA LEU A 648 31.36 -9.90 18.19
C LEU A 648 31.61 -11.36 18.54
N ILE A 649 31.33 -11.72 19.80
CA ILE A 649 31.51 -13.07 20.35
C ILE A 649 30.19 -13.50 21.00
N VAL A 650 29.55 -14.52 20.45
CA VAL A 650 28.37 -15.16 21.06
C VAL A 650 28.86 -16.29 21.97
N ARG A 651 28.56 -16.18 23.26
CA ARG A 651 28.85 -17.23 24.27
C ARG A 651 27.57 -17.93 24.60
N SER A 652 27.46 -19.19 24.16
CA SER A 652 26.32 -20.06 24.46
C SER A 652 26.58 -20.88 25.68
N VAL A 653 25.56 -21.00 26.53
CA VAL A 653 25.53 -21.91 27.71
C VAL A 653 24.30 -22.80 27.64
N GLU A 654 24.42 -24.06 28.01
CA GLU A 654 23.28 -24.97 28.12
C GLU A 654 22.65 -24.86 29.50
N LEU A 655 21.32 -25.02 29.57
CA LEU A 655 20.63 -25.15 30.87
C LEU A 655 20.72 -26.58 31.33
N ASP A 656 21.08 -26.76 32.59
CA ASP A 656 21.17 -28.08 33.23
C ASP A 656 20.23 -28.19 34.43
N GLY A 657 19.98 -29.41 34.88
CA GLY A 657 19.25 -29.74 36.11
C GLY A 657 17.94 -28.96 36.27
N GLY A 658 17.73 -28.42 37.48
CA GLY A 658 16.51 -27.72 37.85
C GLY A 658 16.20 -26.47 37.03
N GLN A 659 17.20 -25.79 36.49
CA GLN A 659 16.95 -24.60 35.63
C GLN A 659 16.37 -25.03 34.27
N ARG A 660 16.83 -26.12 33.70
CA ARG A 660 16.28 -26.72 32.48
C ARG A 660 14.83 -27.13 32.65
N ASP A 661 14.55 -27.87 33.75
CA ASP A 661 13.20 -28.36 34.08
C ASP A 661 12.23 -27.18 34.31
N LEU A 662 12.69 -26.13 34.99
CA LEU A 662 11.93 -24.92 35.20
C LEU A 662 11.60 -24.23 33.86
N TYR A 663 12.61 -24.12 32.96
CA TYR A 663 12.40 -23.52 31.65
C TYR A 663 11.34 -24.28 30.85
N GLU A 664 11.42 -25.61 30.74
CA GLU A 664 10.45 -26.42 30.00
C GLU A 664 9.05 -26.40 30.65
N THR A 665 8.98 -26.39 31.99
CA THR A 665 7.71 -26.25 32.71
C THR A 665 7.03 -24.92 32.40
N VAL A 666 7.77 -23.83 32.49
CA VAL A 666 7.26 -22.49 32.18
C VAL A 666 6.91 -22.40 30.68
N ARG A 667 7.75 -22.95 29.80
CA ARG A 667 7.51 -22.96 28.35
C ARG A 667 6.21 -23.70 28.01
N SER A 668 6.02 -24.89 28.52
CA SER A 668 4.83 -25.70 28.25
C SER A 668 3.55 -25.03 28.75
N ALA A 669 3.58 -24.48 29.98
CA ALA A 669 2.45 -23.75 30.55
C ALA A 669 2.12 -22.47 29.72
N MET A 670 3.15 -21.73 29.27
CA MET A 670 2.96 -20.51 28.49
C MET A 670 2.52 -20.82 27.05
N ASP A 671 3.04 -21.88 26.42
CA ASP A 671 2.60 -22.32 25.09
C ASP A 671 1.11 -22.69 25.09
N ALA A 672 0.66 -23.47 26.11
CA ALA A 672 -0.76 -23.78 26.28
C ALA A 672 -1.62 -22.50 26.41
N LYS A 673 -1.21 -21.58 27.28
CA LYS A 673 -1.92 -20.30 27.51
C LYS A 673 -1.98 -19.41 26.27
N VAL A 674 -0.89 -19.37 25.49
CA VAL A 674 -0.83 -18.60 24.23
C VAL A 674 -1.72 -19.22 23.17
N ARG A 675 -1.73 -20.55 23.02
CA ARG A 675 -2.62 -21.24 22.08
C ARG A 675 -4.10 -21.03 22.42
N GLU A 676 -4.46 -21.15 23.69
CA GLU A 676 -5.82 -20.87 24.16
C GLU A 676 -6.23 -19.41 23.87
N ALA A 677 -5.38 -18.44 24.19
CA ALA A 677 -5.65 -17.04 23.92
C ALA A 677 -5.82 -16.72 22.43
N ILE A 678 -5.02 -17.37 21.56
CA ILE A 678 -5.13 -17.21 20.10
C ILE A 678 -6.42 -17.86 19.59
N ALA A 679 -6.80 -19.01 20.11
CA ALA A 679 -8.06 -19.68 19.73
C ALA A 679 -9.29 -18.89 20.14
N ASP A 680 -9.28 -18.27 21.34
CA ASP A 680 -10.40 -17.49 21.89
C ASP A 680 -10.54 -16.09 21.28
N LYS A 681 -9.44 -15.34 21.15
CA LYS A 681 -9.44 -13.90 20.80
C LYS A 681 -8.80 -13.57 19.45
N GLY A 682 -8.22 -14.56 18.80
CA GLY A 682 -7.41 -14.42 17.59
C GLY A 682 -6.03 -13.82 17.86
N PHE A 683 -5.10 -14.03 16.94
CA PHE A 683 -3.69 -13.65 17.07
C PHE A 683 -3.50 -12.16 17.40
N ALA A 684 -4.23 -11.28 16.71
CA ALA A 684 -4.08 -9.82 16.87
C ALA A 684 -4.47 -9.30 18.27
N ARG A 685 -5.33 -10.00 19.01
CA ARG A 685 -5.77 -9.60 20.35
C ARG A 685 -5.04 -10.33 21.48
N SER A 686 -4.19 -11.30 21.14
CA SER A 686 -3.44 -12.12 22.11
C SER A 686 -2.03 -11.60 22.41
N HIS A 687 -1.65 -10.44 21.86
CA HIS A 687 -0.29 -9.90 21.96
C HIS A 687 0.21 -9.76 23.41
N ILE A 688 -0.66 -9.35 24.36
CA ILE A 688 -0.27 -9.18 25.77
C ILE A 688 0.11 -10.52 26.39
N VAL A 689 -0.66 -11.58 26.12
CA VAL A 689 -0.39 -12.93 26.61
C VAL A 689 0.91 -13.50 26.02
N ILE A 690 1.11 -13.23 24.71
CA ILE A 690 2.34 -13.64 24.02
C ILE A 690 3.56 -12.93 24.63
N LEU A 691 3.50 -11.62 24.85
CA LEU A 691 4.59 -10.85 25.44
C LEU A 691 4.89 -11.30 26.88
N ASP A 692 3.88 -11.60 27.70
CA ASP A 692 4.05 -12.16 29.06
C ASP A 692 4.77 -13.51 29.02
N ALA A 693 4.38 -14.40 28.09
CA ALA A 693 5.01 -15.69 27.91
C ALA A 693 6.49 -15.58 27.57
N LEU A 694 6.81 -14.72 26.56
CA LEU A 694 8.17 -14.49 26.11
C LEU A 694 9.03 -13.83 27.21
N LEU A 695 8.44 -12.92 28.00
CA LEU A 695 9.11 -12.27 29.12
C LEU A 695 9.53 -13.28 30.18
N LYS A 696 8.61 -14.16 30.60
CA LYS A 696 8.87 -15.17 31.64
C LYS A 696 9.96 -16.15 31.20
N LEU A 697 9.93 -16.62 29.95
CA LEU A 697 10.96 -17.51 29.44
C LEU A 697 12.35 -16.85 29.44
N ARG A 698 12.44 -15.59 29.08
CA ARG A 698 13.68 -14.84 29.14
C ARG A 698 14.16 -14.60 30.55
N GLN A 699 13.25 -14.43 31.53
CA GLN A 699 13.61 -14.34 32.94
C GLN A 699 14.23 -15.63 33.44
N VAL A 700 13.66 -16.81 33.08
CA VAL A 700 14.25 -18.12 33.45
C VAL A 700 15.64 -18.31 32.82
N CYS A 701 15.86 -17.87 31.57
CA CYS A 701 17.17 -17.90 30.94
C CYS A 701 18.20 -17.01 31.65
N CYS A 702 17.79 -15.86 32.17
CA CYS A 702 18.69 -14.97 32.92
C CYS A 702 19.04 -15.52 34.31
N ASP A 703 18.03 -15.79 35.12
CA ASP A 703 18.18 -16.36 36.47
C ASP A 703 16.82 -16.84 36.99
N PRO A 704 16.70 -18.05 37.57
CA PRO A 704 15.47 -18.57 38.15
C PRO A 704 14.81 -17.63 39.16
N ARG A 705 15.58 -16.91 39.96
CA ARG A 705 15.09 -15.95 40.99
C ARG A 705 14.27 -14.79 40.44
N LEU A 706 14.34 -14.52 39.15
CA LEU A 706 13.55 -13.46 38.48
C LEU A 706 12.08 -13.85 38.28
N VAL A 707 11.78 -15.16 38.35
CA VAL A 707 10.43 -15.68 38.14
C VAL A 707 9.74 -15.86 39.47
N LYS A 708 8.55 -15.29 39.65
CA LYS A 708 7.75 -15.38 40.88
C LYS A 708 7.00 -16.71 40.96
N LEU A 709 7.73 -17.84 41.05
CA LEU A 709 7.18 -19.20 41.23
C LEU A 709 7.87 -19.86 42.42
N GLU A 710 7.12 -20.57 43.21
CA GLU A 710 7.67 -21.32 44.35
C GLU A 710 8.68 -22.42 43.91
N SER A 711 8.44 -23.03 42.76
CA SER A 711 9.37 -23.99 42.16
C SER A 711 10.71 -23.36 41.79
N ALA A 712 10.71 -22.08 41.31
CA ALA A 712 11.91 -21.36 40.94
C ALA A 712 12.84 -21.06 42.12
N LYS A 713 12.30 -20.91 43.34
CA LYS A 713 13.08 -20.66 44.56
C LYS A 713 13.96 -21.85 44.97
N LYS A 714 13.63 -23.05 44.51
CA LYS A 714 14.35 -24.29 44.82
C LYS A 714 15.48 -24.59 43.84
N VAL A 715 15.54 -23.88 42.72
CA VAL A 715 16.56 -24.06 41.66
C VAL A 715 17.85 -23.42 42.10
N GLN A 716 18.94 -24.15 42.08
CA GLN A 716 20.27 -23.67 42.47
C GLN A 716 21.12 -23.30 41.26
N GLU A 717 20.87 -23.94 40.13
CA GLU A 717 21.60 -23.76 38.88
C GLU A 717 21.32 -22.37 38.28
N ARG A 718 22.38 -21.66 37.89
CA ARG A 718 22.33 -20.30 37.33
C ARG A 718 23.30 -20.16 36.16
N ALA A 719 23.13 -21.04 35.17
CA ALA A 719 24.10 -21.25 34.09
C ALA A 719 24.73 -19.99 33.48
N LYS A 720 23.91 -18.93 33.23
CA LYS A 720 24.44 -17.68 32.69
C LYS A 720 25.17 -16.81 33.69
N LEU A 721 24.69 -16.80 34.93
CA LEU A 721 25.34 -16.04 35.98
C LEU A 721 26.69 -16.69 36.35
N ASP A 722 26.73 -18.00 36.41
CA ASP A 722 27.97 -18.75 36.66
C ASP A 722 28.98 -18.50 35.53
N LEU A 723 28.57 -18.61 34.27
CA LEU A 723 29.43 -18.26 33.11
C LEU A 723 29.94 -16.81 33.18
N LEU A 724 29.09 -15.87 33.60
CA LEU A 724 29.52 -14.46 33.72
C LEU A 724 30.55 -14.30 34.84
N MET A 725 30.32 -15.00 35.97
CA MET A 725 31.23 -14.92 37.15
C MET A 725 32.56 -15.65 36.95
N ASP A 726 32.62 -16.53 35.98
CA ASP A 726 33.90 -17.11 35.53
C ASP A 726 34.64 -16.13 34.60
N MET A 727 33.93 -15.46 33.72
CA MET A 727 34.51 -14.53 32.72
C MET A 727 34.99 -13.20 33.30
N LEU A 728 34.25 -12.60 34.25
CA LEU A 728 34.50 -11.23 34.72
C LEU A 728 35.85 -11.07 35.41
N PRO A 729 36.26 -11.96 36.35
CA PRO A 729 37.56 -11.87 36.99
C PRO A 729 38.71 -11.94 35.97
N GLU A 730 38.65 -12.89 35.02
CA GLU A 730 39.66 -13.02 33.97
C GLU A 730 39.79 -11.73 33.14
N LEU A 731 38.66 -11.11 32.72
CA LEU A 731 38.66 -9.86 31.96
C LEU A 731 39.24 -8.69 32.80
N VAL A 732 38.93 -8.63 34.08
CA VAL A 732 39.47 -7.61 34.98
C VAL A 732 40.97 -7.79 35.20
N ASP A 733 41.43 -9.03 35.40
CA ASP A 733 42.86 -9.35 35.53
C ASP A 733 43.68 -9.04 34.26
N GLU A 734 43.06 -9.15 33.08
CA GLU A 734 43.61 -8.70 31.80
C GLU A 734 43.67 -7.15 31.68
N GLY A 735 43.20 -6.42 32.66
CA GLY A 735 43.15 -4.92 32.65
C GLY A 735 42.06 -4.37 31.69
N ARG A 736 41.04 -5.15 31.45
CA ARG A 736 39.90 -4.70 30.61
C ARG A 736 38.89 -3.93 31.44
N ARG A 737 38.22 -2.99 30.76
CA ARG A 737 37.13 -2.21 31.34
C ARG A 737 35.80 -2.60 30.67
N VAL A 738 34.88 -3.11 31.50
CA VAL A 738 33.68 -3.81 31.04
C VAL A 738 32.42 -2.97 31.20
N LEU A 739 31.64 -2.82 30.12
CA LEU A 739 30.25 -2.36 30.17
C LEU A 739 29.33 -3.60 30.16
N LEU A 740 28.56 -3.79 31.21
CA LEU A 740 27.62 -4.90 31.30
C LEU A 740 26.18 -4.39 31.22
N PHE A 741 25.47 -4.80 30.19
CA PHE A 741 24.10 -4.40 29.91
C PHE A 741 23.11 -5.52 30.20
N SER A 742 22.02 -5.18 30.89
CA SER A 742 20.83 -6.01 31.01
C SER A 742 19.55 -5.18 30.91
N GLN A 743 18.49 -5.74 30.37
CA GLN A 743 17.18 -5.09 30.38
C GLN A 743 16.50 -5.17 31.77
N PHE A 744 16.85 -6.17 32.57
CA PHE A 744 16.26 -6.40 33.88
C PHE A 744 17.12 -5.74 34.97
N THR A 745 16.57 -4.69 35.62
CA THR A 745 17.25 -4.05 36.76
C THR A 745 17.39 -5.01 37.94
N SER A 746 16.45 -5.93 38.13
CA SER A 746 16.53 -7.02 39.08
C SER A 746 17.69 -7.99 38.81
N MET A 747 18.02 -8.25 37.55
CA MET A 747 19.20 -9.04 37.19
C MET A 747 20.49 -8.31 37.53
N LEU A 748 20.55 -7.00 37.25
CA LEU A 748 21.69 -6.18 37.64
C LEU A 748 21.90 -6.17 39.18
N ALA A 749 20.83 -6.22 39.97
CA ALA A 749 20.95 -6.36 41.43
C ALA A 749 21.53 -7.73 41.83
N LEU A 750 21.12 -8.83 41.19
CA LEU A 750 21.70 -10.17 41.44
C LEU A 750 23.18 -10.25 41.03
N ILE A 751 23.56 -9.60 39.94
CA ILE A 751 24.97 -9.51 39.51
C ILE A 751 25.76 -8.67 40.51
N GLU A 752 25.19 -7.57 41.01
CA GLU A 752 25.79 -6.69 42.02
C GLU A 752 26.11 -7.47 43.33
N GLU A 753 25.17 -8.33 43.80
CA GLU A 753 25.39 -9.21 44.98
C GLU A 753 26.62 -10.11 44.76
N GLU A 754 26.78 -10.70 43.57
CA GLU A 754 27.91 -11.58 43.26
C GLU A 754 29.24 -10.80 43.10
N LEU A 755 29.18 -9.56 42.56
CA LEU A 755 30.39 -8.70 42.46
C LEU A 755 30.90 -8.27 43.85
N VAL A 756 29.96 -7.92 44.74
CA VAL A 756 30.29 -7.57 46.14
C VAL A 756 30.90 -8.79 46.87
N ALA A 757 30.31 -9.99 46.66
CA ALA A 757 30.83 -11.21 47.28
C ALA A 757 32.26 -11.57 46.82
N ARG A 758 32.67 -11.13 45.62
CA ARG A 758 33.99 -11.36 45.01
C ARG A 758 34.95 -10.16 45.11
N GLU A 759 34.55 -9.11 45.84
CA GLU A 759 35.29 -7.86 46.00
C GLU A 759 35.67 -7.17 44.69
N LEU A 760 34.88 -7.37 43.61
CA LEU A 760 35.07 -6.73 42.30
C LEU A 760 34.50 -5.30 42.27
N GLY A 761 35.35 -4.33 41.93
CA GLY A 761 34.96 -2.93 41.84
C GLY A 761 33.96 -2.67 40.70
N TYR A 762 32.88 -1.94 40.97
CA TYR A 762 31.87 -1.57 39.99
C TYR A 762 31.24 -0.24 40.26
N VAL A 763 30.61 0.31 39.22
CA VAL A 763 29.59 1.40 39.28
C VAL A 763 28.29 0.93 38.59
N LYS A 764 27.15 1.53 39.00
CA LYS A 764 25.83 1.12 38.47
C LYS A 764 25.01 2.33 37.99
N LEU A 765 24.40 2.19 36.80
CA LEU A 765 23.50 3.18 36.21
C LEU A 765 22.16 2.53 35.84
N THR A 766 21.10 2.96 36.50
CA THR A 766 19.71 2.54 36.24
C THR A 766 18.80 3.73 36.01
N GLY A 767 17.49 3.49 35.82
CA GLY A 767 16.50 4.58 35.75
C GLY A 767 16.46 5.47 36.99
N ASP A 768 16.73 4.91 38.17
CA ASP A 768 16.59 5.52 39.47
C ASP A 768 17.88 6.26 39.91
N THR A 769 18.98 6.16 39.16
CA THR A 769 20.24 6.83 39.47
C THR A 769 20.08 8.35 39.37
N GLN A 770 20.23 9.05 40.48
CA GLN A 770 20.09 10.52 40.56
C GLN A 770 21.38 11.24 40.08
N ASP A 771 22.54 10.87 40.57
CA ASP A 771 23.85 11.42 40.15
C ASP A 771 24.43 10.55 39.02
N ARG A 772 23.92 10.74 37.86
CA ARG A 772 24.41 10.03 36.65
C ARG A 772 25.79 10.51 36.22
N GLU A 773 26.07 11.77 36.44
CA GLU A 773 27.33 12.40 36.05
C GLU A 773 28.48 11.90 36.89
N GLY A 774 28.33 11.86 38.22
CA GLY A 774 29.31 11.32 39.14
C GLY A 774 29.64 9.86 38.85
N VAL A 775 28.62 9.02 38.56
CA VAL A 775 28.81 7.62 38.19
C VAL A 775 29.61 7.47 36.88
N ILE A 776 29.32 8.27 35.86
CA ILE A 776 30.03 8.24 34.58
C ILE A 776 31.48 8.72 34.77
N ARG A 777 31.68 9.78 35.51
CA ARG A 777 33.00 10.32 35.79
C ARG A 777 33.89 9.31 36.54
N ARG A 778 33.33 8.68 37.57
CA ARG A 778 34.03 7.62 38.30
C ARG A 778 34.50 6.49 37.36
N PHE A 779 33.64 6.02 36.46
CA PHE A 779 34.03 4.99 35.48
C PHE A 779 35.09 5.52 34.50
N GLN A 780 35.03 6.77 34.06
CA GLN A 780 35.93 7.28 33.03
C GLN A 780 37.32 7.62 33.59
N GLU A 781 37.36 8.19 34.79
CA GLU A 781 38.54 8.84 35.39
C GLU A 781 39.17 8.02 36.52
N GLU A 782 38.38 7.18 37.21
CA GLU A 782 38.85 6.30 38.29
C GLU A 782 39.09 4.87 37.75
N ASP A 783 39.85 4.09 38.51
CA ASP A 783 40.15 2.71 38.13
C ASP A 783 39.04 1.72 38.54
N VAL A 784 37.83 1.93 38.04
CA VAL A 784 36.70 1.05 38.24
C VAL A 784 36.52 0.14 37.03
N PRO A 785 36.70 -1.20 37.15
CA PRO A 785 36.75 -2.08 35.98
C PRO A 785 35.39 -2.39 35.37
N ILE A 786 34.30 -2.38 36.17
CA ILE A 786 32.98 -2.85 35.74
C ILE A 786 31.93 -1.76 35.82
N PHE A 787 31.12 -1.58 34.78
CA PHE A 787 29.99 -0.68 34.77
C PHE A 787 28.69 -1.46 34.47
N LEU A 788 27.84 -1.59 35.48
CA LEU A 788 26.52 -2.20 35.36
C LEU A 788 25.52 -1.17 34.83
N ILE A 789 24.89 -1.43 33.71
CA ILE A 789 24.03 -0.47 33.03
C ILE A 789 22.70 -1.12 32.61
N SER A 790 21.58 -0.52 33.02
CA SER A 790 20.31 -0.97 32.45
C SER A 790 20.20 -0.55 30.97
N LEU A 791 19.74 -1.44 30.09
CA LEU A 791 19.71 -1.21 28.63
C LEU A 791 18.95 0.07 28.27
N LYS A 792 17.88 0.39 28.98
CA LYS A 792 17.12 1.64 28.82
C LYS A 792 17.88 2.88 29.26
N ALA A 793 18.63 2.84 30.35
CA ALA A 793 19.42 3.96 30.86
C ALA A 793 20.68 4.17 30.01
N GLY A 794 21.30 3.09 29.53
CA GLY A 794 22.46 3.10 28.66
C GLY A 794 22.19 3.44 27.20
N GLY A 795 20.94 3.33 26.76
CA GLY A 795 20.54 3.54 25.36
C GLY A 795 20.64 4.97 24.85
N VAL A 796 20.99 5.96 25.70
CA VAL A 796 20.92 7.37 25.30
C VAL A 796 22.18 8.15 25.68
N GLY A 797 23.00 8.51 24.67
CA GLY A 797 23.94 9.62 24.67
C GLY A 797 25.19 9.54 25.55
N LEU A 798 25.49 8.43 26.21
CA LEU A 798 26.68 8.29 27.06
C LEU A 798 27.94 8.17 26.19
N ASN A 799 29.04 8.75 26.66
CA ASN A 799 30.36 8.52 26.10
C ASN A 799 31.19 7.69 27.09
N LEU A 800 31.51 6.45 26.74
CA LEU A 800 32.17 5.48 27.61
C LEU A 800 33.38 4.84 26.92
N THR A 801 34.22 5.68 26.30
CA THR A 801 35.43 5.25 25.56
C THR A 801 36.54 4.68 26.41
N ALA A 802 36.46 4.75 27.74
CA ALA A 802 37.36 4.03 28.62
C ALA A 802 37.16 2.52 28.56
N ALA A 803 35.95 2.08 28.20
CA ALA A 803 35.65 0.67 28.07
C ALA A 803 36.16 0.07 26.74
N ASP A 804 36.70 -1.13 26.78
CA ASP A 804 37.10 -1.93 25.62
C ASP A 804 36.37 -3.27 25.51
N THR A 805 35.50 -3.57 26.49
CA THR A 805 34.70 -4.79 26.55
C THR A 805 33.23 -4.45 26.83
N VAL A 806 32.33 -5.02 26.07
CA VAL A 806 30.88 -4.86 26.20
C VAL A 806 30.25 -6.24 26.36
N ILE A 807 29.43 -6.43 27.38
CA ILE A 807 28.71 -7.69 27.63
C ILE A 807 27.22 -7.39 27.60
N HIS A 808 26.51 -7.98 26.65
CA HIS A 808 25.04 -8.06 26.65
C HIS A 808 24.62 -9.34 27.37
N TYR A 809 24.12 -9.21 28.60
CA TYR A 809 23.75 -10.34 29.43
C TYR A 809 22.51 -11.06 28.88
N ASP A 810 21.53 -10.30 28.34
CA ASP A 810 20.33 -10.82 27.74
C ASP A 810 20.04 -10.12 26.39
N PRO A 811 19.73 -10.87 25.31
CA PRO A 811 19.46 -10.29 24.01
C PRO A 811 18.15 -9.51 23.99
N TRP A 812 18.10 -8.42 23.21
CA TRP A 812 16.93 -7.57 23.04
C TRP A 812 16.29 -7.76 21.66
N TRP A 813 14.98 -7.58 21.57
CA TRP A 813 14.22 -7.72 20.32
C TRP A 813 14.67 -6.80 19.18
N ASN A 814 15.15 -5.61 19.54
CA ASN A 814 15.59 -4.60 18.57
C ASN A 814 17.12 -4.52 18.57
N PRO A 815 17.80 -5.03 17.54
CA PRO A 815 19.26 -5.00 17.44
C PRO A 815 19.82 -3.57 17.44
N ALA A 816 19.04 -2.57 16.98
CA ALA A 816 19.47 -1.18 16.99
C ALA A 816 19.76 -0.66 18.42
N VAL A 817 18.98 -1.08 19.42
CA VAL A 817 19.19 -0.69 20.82
C VAL A 817 20.47 -1.32 21.40
N GLU A 818 20.75 -2.58 21.07
CA GLU A 818 22.00 -3.24 21.47
C GLU A 818 23.22 -2.60 20.80
N ASN A 819 23.11 -2.30 19.49
CA ASN A 819 24.16 -1.58 18.78
C ASN A 819 24.37 -0.19 19.35
N GLN A 820 23.30 0.53 19.72
CA GLN A 820 23.40 1.82 20.41
C GLN A 820 24.17 1.70 21.74
N ALA A 821 23.90 0.66 22.53
CA ALA A 821 24.59 0.39 23.79
C ALA A 821 26.08 0.07 23.54
N THR A 822 26.39 -0.78 22.58
CA THR A 822 27.76 -1.10 22.15
C THR A 822 28.53 0.12 21.66
N ASP A 823 27.87 1.01 20.93
CA ASP A 823 28.44 2.23 20.36
C ASP A 823 28.81 3.30 21.41
N ARG A 824 28.53 3.05 22.70
CA ARG A 824 29.06 3.85 23.82
C ARG A 824 30.55 3.65 24.01
N ALA A 825 31.06 2.43 23.79
CA ALA A 825 32.48 2.09 23.82
C ALA A 825 33.15 2.22 22.45
N HIS A 826 32.46 1.78 21.37
CA HIS A 826 32.99 1.79 20.00
C HIS A 826 32.63 3.08 19.25
N ARG A 827 33.32 4.16 19.53
CA ARG A 827 33.12 5.50 18.93
C ARG A 827 34.45 6.25 18.76
N ILE A 828 34.41 7.37 18.05
CA ILE A 828 35.59 8.24 17.86
C ILE A 828 36.20 8.58 19.23
N GLY A 829 37.52 8.34 19.32
CA GLY A 829 38.30 8.48 20.57
C GLY A 829 38.65 7.14 21.21
N GLN A 830 38.07 6.04 20.78
CA GLN A 830 38.47 4.67 21.17
C GLN A 830 39.82 4.31 20.55
N LYS A 831 40.77 3.88 21.38
CA LYS A 831 42.14 3.48 20.99
C LYS A 831 42.38 1.96 21.06
N LYS A 832 41.55 1.24 21.79
CA LYS A 832 41.65 -0.20 22.01
C LYS A 832 40.63 -0.97 21.12
N LYS A 833 40.96 -2.21 20.74
CA LYS A 833 39.99 -3.12 20.11
C LYS A 833 38.81 -3.36 21.04
N VAL A 834 37.59 -3.29 20.52
CA VAL A 834 36.38 -3.48 21.32
C VAL A 834 35.85 -4.91 21.12
N PHE A 835 35.70 -5.63 22.23
CA PHE A 835 35.11 -6.95 22.27
C PHE A 835 33.68 -6.87 22.75
N VAL A 836 32.75 -7.50 22.03
CA VAL A 836 31.32 -7.50 22.35
C VAL A 836 30.88 -8.93 22.57
N TYR A 837 30.57 -9.25 23.81
CA TYR A 837 30.06 -10.55 24.20
C TYR A 837 28.53 -10.52 24.26
N LYS A 838 27.89 -11.52 23.68
CA LYS A 838 26.47 -11.79 23.87
C LYS A 838 26.32 -13.14 24.59
N LEU A 839 25.74 -13.12 25.79
CA LEU A 839 25.48 -14.33 26.53
C LEU A 839 24.11 -14.89 26.17
N VAL A 840 24.05 -16.14 25.76
CA VAL A 840 22.84 -16.75 25.20
C VAL A 840 22.68 -18.18 25.76
N VAL A 841 21.47 -18.52 26.12
CA VAL A 841 21.12 -19.90 26.43
C VAL A 841 20.83 -20.68 25.14
N ALA A 842 21.60 -21.73 24.88
CA ALA A 842 21.51 -22.59 23.72
C ALA A 842 20.12 -23.24 23.58
N GLY A 843 19.58 -23.29 22.36
CA GLY A 843 18.27 -23.87 22.05
C GLY A 843 17.07 -23.11 22.61
N SER A 844 17.29 -22.09 23.45
CA SER A 844 16.24 -21.36 24.13
C SER A 844 15.61 -20.25 23.25
N ILE A 845 14.66 -19.55 23.86
CA ILE A 845 14.07 -18.35 23.26
C ILE A 845 15.13 -17.29 22.91
N GLU A 846 16.25 -17.21 23.65
CA GLU A 846 17.28 -16.21 23.41
C GLU A 846 18.03 -16.43 22.10
N GLU A 847 18.42 -17.67 21.81
CA GLU A 847 19.06 -18.03 20.53
C GLU A 847 18.11 -17.80 19.34
N LYS A 848 16.82 -18.16 19.52
CA LYS A 848 15.78 -17.91 18.51
C LYS A 848 15.55 -16.41 18.28
N ILE A 849 15.67 -15.58 19.33
CA ILE A 849 15.63 -14.11 19.20
C ILE A 849 16.82 -13.61 18.39
N LEU A 850 18.03 -14.11 18.60
CA LEU A 850 19.20 -13.72 17.82
C LEU A 850 19.02 -14.02 16.32
N ALA A 851 18.57 -15.21 15.99
CA ALA A 851 18.28 -15.58 14.60
C ALA A 851 17.22 -14.65 13.95
N LEU A 852 16.23 -14.23 14.73
CA LEU A 852 15.22 -13.26 14.28
C LEU A 852 15.77 -11.82 14.16
N GLN A 853 16.73 -11.44 15.01
CA GLN A 853 17.43 -10.15 14.89
C GLN A 853 18.21 -10.05 13.58
N GLU A 854 18.96 -11.09 13.21
CA GLU A 854 19.74 -11.16 11.95
C GLU A 854 18.81 -10.98 10.75
N LYS A 855 17.72 -11.74 10.71
CA LYS A 855 16.70 -11.63 9.66
C LYS A 855 16.08 -10.22 9.58
N LYS A 856 15.86 -9.53 10.71
CA LYS A 856 15.36 -8.16 10.75
C LYS A 856 16.41 -7.12 10.32
N ALA A 857 17.66 -7.31 10.65
CA ALA A 857 18.74 -6.41 10.26
C ALA A 857 18.93 -6.37 8.74
N GLU A 858 18.85 -7.52 8.08
CA GLU A 858 18.85 -7.65 6.61
C GLU A 858 17.67 -6.88 5.99
N LEU A 859 16.49 -6.96 6.60
CA LEU A 859 15.27 -6.30 6.13
C LEU A 859 15.30 -4.78 6.28
N ALA A 860 15.87 -4.25 7.37
CA ALA A 860 16.01 -2.81 7.60
C ALA A 860 17.06 -2.19 6.65
N ALA A 861 18.13 -2.91 6.35
CA ALA A 861 19.14 -2.49 5.39
C ALA A 861 18.54 -2.29 3.98
N GLY A 862 17.56 -3.12 3.61
CA GLY A 862 16.95 -3.12 2.28
C GLY A 862 16.06 -1.92 1.94
N VAL A 863 15.52 -1.17 2.90
CA VAL A 863 14.70 0.04 2.62
C VAL A 863 15.58 1.27 2.39
N LEU A 864 16.77 1.27 2.96
CA LEU A 864 17.73 2.38 2.86
C LEU A 864 18.91 2.07 1.91
N SER A 865 18.96 0.86 1.35
CA SER A 865 19.93 0.40 0.34
C SER A 865 19.21 -0.16 -0.90
N GLU A 866 19.92 -0.30 -2.00
CA GLU A 866 19.37 -0.76 -3.29
C GLU A 866 18.97 -2.25 -3.30
N ASP A 867 19.42 -3.06 -2.33
CA ASP A 867 19.11 -4.48 -2.20
C ASP A 867 18.09 -4.76 -1.10
N ALA A 868 16.98 -5.35 -1.47
CA ALA A 868 15.80 -5.33 -0.64
C ALA A 868 15.14 -6.68 -0.37
N GLY A 869 14.97 -6.99 0.87
CA GLY A 869 14.07 -8.00 1.39
C GLY A 869 12.84 -7.40 2.13
N ALA A 870 11.74 -8.13 2.22
CA ALA A 870 10.47 -7.66 2.77
C ALA A 870 10.47 -7.47 4.30
N LEU A 871 9.96 -6.35 4.79
CA LEU A 871 9.67 -6.10 6.22
C LEU A 871 8.47 -6.97 6.67
N SER A 872 8.73 -8.15 7.21
CA SER A 872 7.68 -8.98 7.79
C SER A 872 7.50 -8.69 9.29
N LYS A 873 6.25 -8.51 9.73
CA LYS A 873 5.88 -8.61 11.15
C LYS A 873 5.97 -10.05 11.59
N PHE A 874 6.22 -10.29 12.90
CA PHE A 874 6.08 -11.62 13.48
C PHE A 874 4.71 -12.19 13.17
N GLY A 875 4.69 -13.33 12.50
CA GLY A 875 3.50 -14.11 12.27
C GLY A 875 3.25 -15.12 13.41
N GLU A 876 2.12 -15.81 13.34
CA GLU A 876 1.82 -16.89 14.27
C GLU A 876 2.86 -18.02 14.20
N SER A 877 3.41 -18.28 13.00
CA SER A 877 4.49 -19.25 12.78
C SER A 877 5.77 -18.89 13.55
N ASP A 878 6.13 -17.61 13.61
CA ASP A 878 7.32 -17.14 14.33
C ASP A 878 7.15 -17.33 15.84
N ILE A 879 5.94 -17.07 16.38
CA ILE A 879 5.63 -17.28 17.79
C ILE A 879 5.69 -18.77 18.14
N ARG A 880 5.17 -19.64 17.28
CA ARG A 880 5.28 -21.10 17.47
C ARG A 880 6.73 -21.57 17.47
N ALA A 881 7.58 -21.01 16.58
CA ALA A 881 9.00 -21.31 16.53
C ALA A 881 9.73 -20.85 17.81
N LEU A 882 9.39 -19.67 18.34
CA LEU A 882 9.93 -19.14 19.58
C LEU A 882 9.60 -20.01 20.81
N LEU A 883 8.37 -20.56 20.86
CA LEU A 883 7.89 -21.42 21.95
C LEU A 883 8.21 -22.91 21.75
N ALA A 884 8.98 -23.27 20.72
CA ALA A 884 9.41 -24.67 20.52
C ALA A 884 10.29 -25.16 21.69
N PRO A 885 10.24 -26.46 22.06
CA PRO A 885 11.02 -27.02 23.17
C PRO A 885 12.52 -26.89 22.98
N LEU A 886 13.26 -27.03 24.09
CA LEU A 886 14.71 -27.15 24.02
C LEU A 886 15.10 -28.44 23.28
N PRO A 887 16.24 -28.45 22.58
CA PRO A 887 16.79 -29.68 22.03
C PRO A 887 16.97 -30.75 23.12
N ALA A 888 16.80 -32.03 22.78
CA ALA A 888 17.13 -33.10 23.69
C ALA A 888 18.58 -32.93 24.14
N GLY A 889 18.82 -32.85 25.46
CA GLY A 889 20.16 -32.74 26.02
C GLY A 889 21.02 -33.90 25.51
N LYS A 890 22.28 -33.63 25.20
CA LYS A 890 23.28 -34.68 25.03
C LYS A 890 23.42 -35.32 26.39
N GLY A 891 22.83 -36.55 26.59
CA GLY A 891 22.98 -37.36 27.79
C GLY A 891 24.43 -37.77 28.03
#